data_32f0f33a25f592fd3a74e20500db7fa2
#
_entry.id   32f0f33a25f592fd3a74e20500db7fa2
#
_cell.length_a   1.000
_cell.length_b   1.000
_cell.length_c   1.000
_cell.angle_alpha   90.00
_cell.angle_beta   90.00
_cell.angle_gamma   90.00
#
_symmetry.space_group_name_H-M   'P 1'
#
loop_
_entity.id
_entity.type
_entity.pdbx_description
1 polymer ?
#
loop_
_entity_poly.entity_id
_entity_poly.type
_entity_poly.pdbx_seq_one_letter_code
_entity_poly.pdbx_strand_id
1 'polypeptide(L)'
;MPHVTGSVMSGVYDFMLDRAFQMRYYKLAASAAAKNNEKKGQGKHMNIYVDAAAFRDGNGSKERPFRHIGDAARIAMPGDEVLVAPGVYREYVNPVHAGTPDARITYRSTQPLGAVITGAEEVKSWTPYQGNVWVCRIGNGLFGDYNPYTTYVYGDWYFAGKSKHTGAVYLNDKMLYEAESLEACIKGEVYECSWEPEASVYKWYAEQDGDETVIYANFQGKDPNAEKVEINVRRECFMPSETGIGYITVSGFRIEKAATTWAPPAAYQDGMIGPHWSKGWIIEDCEISNSKCAGISLGKYLDPDNDHYFTCKHVKSPTQMERDAVCRGQYHGWLKEKVGSHIIRRCNIHNCEQGGIIGRMGGVFSVIEDNHIHHINNMMELGGAEIAGIKMHAAIDVIYRRNHIHHCTMGIWCDWEAQGTRITQNLFHDNQRPSFAKQLKGGMMCQDIFVEVGHGPTLIDNNILLSDASLRMATQGVAMVHNLICGAFTCVGGGTGWRYTPYHIPHRTEVMGFMTILHGDDRFYNNIFVQKWPKEAFTVMHDSNDGVDEENREVGTHVMDEYPTWEEWISQFDMDTDTPDMGKMEPAHFGHLPVWVKGNVYLNGAQACKKETHNLVDTEHEATVEVRMQDGKPVLSTNLYDFLDGFTVDMINSDVLGKAFEPEERYENPDGTPITFDWDYFGSHRGTGILPGPFAEKPCEGQKLW
;
A
#
# COMPACT_ATOMS: atom_id res chain seq x y z
N MET A 1 -9.54 58.00 -15.96
CA MET A 1 -9.26 58.03 -14.50
C MET A 1 -10.50 58.46 -13.79
N PRO A 2 -11.05 57.65 -12.91
CA PRO A 2 -11.38 58.11 -11.58
C PRO A 2 -10.87 57.15 -10.48
N HIS A 3 -10.64 57.72 -9.33
CA HIS A 3 -10.12 57.18 -8.10
C HIS A 3 -10.81 55.90 -7.59
N VAL A 4 -10.01 54.88 -7.27
CA VAL A 4 -10.38 53.78 -6.35
C VAL A 4 -9.27 53.73 -5.29
N THR A 5 -9.47 54.40 -4.20
CA THR A 5 -8.70 54.23 -2.97
C THR A 5 -9.70 54.13 -1.82
N GLY A 6 -9.78 53.02 -1.13
CA GLY A 6 -10.54 52.99 0.12
C GLY A 6 -11.18 51.66 0.54
N SER A 7 -10.77 50.50 0.04
CA SER A 7 -11.45 49.25 0.46
C SER A 7 -10.52 48.07 0.80
N VAL A 8 -9.20 48.18 0.61
CA VAL A 8 -8.28 47.04 0.82
C VAL A 8 -7.66 47.01 2.23
N MET A 9 -7.67 48.13 2.96
CA MET A 9 -7.05 48.21 4.28
C MET A 9 -7.93 47.75 5.44
N SER A 10 -9.26 47.72 5.29
CA SER A 10 -10.14 47.24 6.38
C SER A 10 -10.17 45.72 6.50
N GLY A 11 -10.10 44.99 5.38
CA GLY A 11 -10.12 43.54 5.38
C GLY A 11 -8.86 42.87 5.97
N VAL A 12 -7.71 43.53 5.90
CA VAL A 12 -6.46 43.03 6.49
C VAL A 12 -6.41 43.20 8.01
N TYR A 13 -7.02 44.26 8.52
CA TYR A 13 -7.12 44.50 9.97
C TYR A 13 -8.11 43.56 10.65
N ASP A 14 -9.23 43.24 10.03
CA ASP A 14 -10.22 42.29 10.55
C ASP A 14 -9.66 40.88 10.54
N PHE A 15 -8.89 40.48 9.50
CA PHE A 15 -8.24 39.20 9.44
C PHE A 15 -7.12 39.00 10.48
N MET A 16 -6.39 40.05 10.84
CA MET A 16 -5.37 40.03 11.89
C MET A 16 -5.96 40.02 13.31
N LEU A 17 -7.09 40.69 13.52
CA LEU A 17 -7.79 40.68 14.80
C LEU A 17 -8.46 39.33 15.08
N ASP A 18 -9.01 38.67 14.06
CA ASP A 18 -9.62 37.35 14.20
C ASP A 18 -8.55 36.26 14.52
N ARG A 19 -7.37 36.31 13.89
CA ARG A 19 -6.23 35.46 14.23
C ARG A 19 -5.72 35.67 15.67
N ALA A 20 -5.65 36.90 16.13
CA ALA A 20 -5.22 37.21 17.50
C ALA A 20 -6.24 36.72 18.53
N PHE A 21 -7.53 36.76 18.20
CA PHE A 21 -8.62 36.27 19.03
C PHE A 21 -8.63 34.71 19.06
N GLN A 22 -8.46 34.07 17.92
CA GLN A 22 -8.33 32.60 17.84
C GLN A 22 -7.10 32.10 18.56
N MET A 23 -5.93 32.74 18.42
CA MET A 23 -4.74 32.34 19.17
C MET A 23 -4.89 32.54 20.69
N ARG A 24 -5.61 33.54 21.14
CA ARG A 24 -5.95 33.72 22.57
C ARG A 24 -6.91 32.64 23.07
N TYR A 25 -7.90 32.26 22.24
CA TYR A 25 -8.85 31.20 22.56
C TYR A 25 -8.17 29.84 22.65
N TYR A 26 -7.29 29.51 21.70
CA TYR A 26 -6.49 28.28 21.74
C TYR A 26 -5.51 28.25 22.92
N LYS A 27 -4.87 29.35 23.28
CA LYS A 27 -4.01 29.43 24.47
C LYS A 27 -4.80 29.32 25.79
N LEU A 28 -5.99 29.84 25.86
CA LEU A 28 -6.86 29.69 27.02
C LEU A 28 -7.46 28.29 27.13
N ALA A 29 -7.86 27.69 26.00
CA ALA A 29 -8.33 26.30 25.96
C ALA A 29 -7.21 25.30 26.29
N ALA A 30 -6.01 25.50 25.78
CA ALA A 30 -4.84 24.68 26.12
C ALA A 30 -4.43 24.85 27.59
N SER A 31 -4.51 26.06 28.15
CA SER A 31 -4.24 26.31 29.58
C SER A 31 -5.32 25.74 30.49
N ALA A 32 -6.58 25.72 30.05
CA ALA A 32 -7.69 25.11 30.79
C ALA A 32 -7.60 23.57 30.73
N ALA A 33 -7.21 23.00 29.59
CA ALA A 33 -6.96 21.57 29.43
C ALA A 33 -5.74 21.11 30.27
N ALA A 34 -4.65 21.88 30.28
CA ALA A 34 -3.48 21.59 31.12
C ALA A 34 -3.80 21.67 32.62
N LYS A 35 -4.58 22.65 33.07
CA LYS A 35 -5.00 22.76 34.48
C LYS A 35 -6.02 21.69 34.91
N ASN A 36 -6.80 21.15 33.99
CA ASN A 36 -7.69 20.01 34.26
C ASN A 36 -6.92 18.68 34.30
N ASN A 37 -5.82 18.56 33.57
CA ASN A 37 -4.97 17.35 33.62
C ASN A 37 -4.12 17.24 34.89
N GLU A 38 -3.75 18.36 35.54
CA GLU A 38 -3.03 18.34 36.83
C GLU A 38 -3.90 17.89 38.02
N LYS A 39 -5.23 17.78 37.86
CA LYS A 39 -6.16 17.33 38.89
C LYS A 39 -6.76 15.95 38.69
N LYS A 40 -6.48 15.27 37.58
CA LYS A 40 -6.83 13.86 37.40
C LYS A 40 -5.64 13.02 37.90
N GLY A 41 -5.75 12.51 39.08
CA GLY A 41 -4.90 11.43 39.58
C GLY A 41 -4.91 10.27 38.57
N GLN A 42 -3.83 9.47 38.57
CA GLN A 42 -3.65 8.26 37.76
C GLN A 42 -4.97 7.49 37.66
N GLY A 43 -5.69 7.63 36.56
CA GLY A 43 -6.92 6.92 36.28
C GLY A 43 -6.57 5.42 36.26
N LYS A 44 -7.27 4.65 37.04
CA LYS A 44 -7.15 3.19 37.07
C LYS A 44 -7.55 2.73 35.66
N HIS A 45 -6.61 2.14 34.90
CA HIS A 45 -6.91 1.51 33.62
C HIS A 45 -8.03 0.49 33.79
N MET A 46 -9.02 0.51 32.89
CA MET A 46 -10.19 -0.36 32.96
C MET A 46 -10.17 -1.39 31.84
N ASN A 47 -10.62 -2.60 32.20
CA ASN A 47 -11.01 -3.57 31.19
C ASN A 47 -12.49 -3.38 30.89
N ILE A 48 -12.82 -3.15 29.63
CA ILE A 48 -14.18 -3.05 29.13
C ILE A 48 -14.50 -4.33 28.37
N TYR A 49 -15.52 -5.04 28.80
CA TYR A 49 -15.87 -6.36 28.24
C TYR A 49 -16.99 -6.24 27.22
N VAL A 50 -16.82 -6.96 26.09
CA VAL A 50 -17.80 -7.05 25.01
C VAL A 50 -18.04 -8.52 24.68
N ASP A 51 -19.32 -8.89 24.53
CA ASP A 51 -19.76 -10.25 24.18
C ASP A 51 -21.04 -10.17 23.33
N ALA A 52 -21.01 -10.68 22.10
CA ALA A 52 -22.14 -10.68 21.18
C ALA A 52 -23.39 -11.39 21.75
N ALA A 53 -23.21 -12.31 22.70
CA ALA A 53 -24.28 -13.02 23.41
C ALA A 53 -24.83 -12.25 24.62
N ALA A 54 -24.28 -11.08 24.97
CA ALA A 54 -24.70 -10.30 26.13
C ALA A 54 -26.12 -9.79 26.02
N PHE A 55 -26.74 -9.54 27.17
CA PHE A 55 -28.05 -8.87 27.24
C PHE A 55 -27.95 -7.39 26.83
N ARG A 56 -29.08 -6.81 26.36
CA ARG A 56 -29.12 -5.45 25.80
C ARG A 56 -28.59 -4.35 26.72
N ASP A 57 -28.71 -4.52 28.03
CA ASP A 57 -28.38 -3.50 29.04
C ASP A 57 -26.97 -3.69 29.67
N GLY A 58 -25.99 -4.13 28.88
CA GLY A 58 -24.60 -4.21 29.30
C GLY A 58 -24.02 -2.84 29.70
N ASN A 59 -23.03 -2.84 30.58
CA ASN A 59 -22.33 -1.63 31.02
C ASN A 59 -20.80 -1.74 30.87
N GLY A 60 -20.35 -2.78 30.16
CA GLY A 60 -18.93 -3.03 29.92
C GLY A 60 -18.19 -3.70 31.08
N SER A 61 -18.85 -4.01 32.23
CA SER A 61 -18.22 -4.83 33.27
C SER A 61 -18.16 -6.29 32.83
N LYS A 62 -17.32 -7.08 33.52
CA LYS A 62 -17.18 -8.51 33.22
C LYS A 62 -18.51 -9.29 33.45
N GLU A 63 -19.29 -8.89 34.41
CA GLU A 63 -20.59 -9.49 34.75
C GLU A 63 -21.72 -9.02 33.85
N ARG A 64 -21.54 -7.84 33.19
CA ARG A 64 -22.51 -7.23 32.29
C ARG A 64 -21.80 -6.62 31.07
N PRO A 65 -21.19 -7.45 30.19
CA PRO A 65 -20.47 -6.97 29.03
C PRO A 65 -21.41 -6.21 28.07
N PHE A 66 -20.86 -5.31 27.27
CA PHE A 66 -21.58 -4.73 26.16
C PHE A 66 -21.85 -5.80 25.09
N ARG A 67 -22.91 -5.62 24.33
CA ARG A 67 -23.20 -6.49 23.18
C ARG A 67 -22.46 -6.07 21.93
N HIS A 68 -22.17 -4.78 21.79
CA HIS A 68 -21.54 -4.18 20.62
C HIS A 68 -20.18 -3.57 20.98
N ILE A 69 -19.21 -3.72 20.09
CA ILE A 69 -17.88 -3.09 20.22
C ILE A 69 -18.02 -1.56 20.19
N GLY A 70 -18.95 -1.05 19.35
CA GLY A 70 -19.25 0.37 19.24
C GLY A 70 -19.68 1.01 20.56
N ASP A 71 -20.34 0.26 21.47
CA ASP A 71 -20.68 0.76 22.81
C ASP A 71 -19.45 0.98 23.66
N ALA A 72 -18.50 0.04 23.61
CA ALA A 72 -17.20 0.18 24.28
C ALA A 72 -16.37 1.32 23.65
N ALA A 73 -16.39 1.45 22.32
CA ALA A 73 -15.65 2.48 21.61
C ALA A 73 -16.06 3.92 21.98
N ARG A 74 -17.31 4.11 22.36
CA ARG A 74 -17.82 5.43 22.83
C ARG A 74 -17.29 5.83 24.20
N ILE A 75 -16.83 4.89 25.04
CA ILE A 75 -16.45 5.17 26.43
C ILE A 75 -14.99 4.89 26.73
N ALA A 76 -14.29 4.11 25.90
CA ALA A 76 -12.90 3.75 26.13
C ALA A 76 -12.00 4.99 26.16
N MET A 77 -11.17 5.11 27.18
CA MET A 77 -10.28 6.24 27.46
C MET A 77 -8.81 5.80 27.39
N PRO A 78 -7.85 6.74 27.32
CA PRO A 78 -6.43 6.39 27.31
C PRO A 78 -6.03 5.38 28.40
N GLY A 79 -5.43 4.27 27.96
CA GLY A 79 -4.99 3.17 28.82
C GLY A 79 -6.02 2.04 29.02
N ASP A 80 -7.26 2.22 28.56
CA ASP A 80 -8.28 1.19 28.68
C ASP A 80 -8.07 0.06 27.66
N GLU A 81 -8.49 -1.15 28.03
CA GLU A 81 -8.49 -2.31 27.19
C GLU A 81 -9.91 -2.82 26.97
N VAL A 82 -10.35 -2.85 25.70
CA VAL A 82 -11.62 -3.42 25.26
C VAL A 82 -11.40 -4.90 24.91
N LEU A 83 -11.91 -5.77 25.75
CA LEU A 83 -11.78 -7.23 25.64
C LEU A 83 -13.02 -7.81 24.98
N VAL A 84 -12.86 -8.27 23.73
CA VAL A 84 -13.96 -8.74 22.88
C VAL A 84 -13.98 -10.27 22.85
N ALA A 85 -15.08 -10.85 23.32
CA ALA A 85 -15.28 -12.31 23.32
C ALA A 85 -15.46 -12.83 21.86
N PRO A 86 -15.19 -14.13 21.61
CA PRO A 86 -15.48 -14.74 20.31
C PRO A 86 -16.95 -14.57 19.92
N GLY A 87 -17.19 -14.23 18.66
CA GLY A 87 -18.53 -13.99 18.12
C GLY A 87 -18.48 -13.17 16.83
N VAL A 88 -19.63 -13.00 16.20
CA VAL A 88 -19.79 -12.19 14.99
C VAL A 88 -20.43 -10.85 15.35
N TYR A 89 -19.71 -9.78 15.08
CA TYR A 89 -20.09 -8.40 15.34
C TYR A 89 -20.42 -7.71 14.00
N ARG A 90 -21.71 -7.59 13.68
CA ARG A 90 -22.22 -6.97 12.46
C ARG A 90 -22.42 -5.49 12.72
N GLU A 91 -21.34 -4.75 12.72
CA GLU A 91 -21.34 -3.33 13.08
C GLU A 91 -20.18 -2.55 12.44
N TYR A 92 -20.33 -1.25 12.41
CA TYR A 92 -19.25 -0.29 12.21
C TYR A 92 -18.75 0.22 13.56
N VAL A 93 -17.50 0.00 13.85
CA VAL A 93 -16.85 0.45 15.09
C VAL A 93 -16.16 1.80 14.83
N ASN A 94 -16.64 2.83 15.52
CA ASN A 94 -16.12 4.18 15.45
C ASN A 94 -15.48 4.59 16.79
N PRO A 95 -14.17 4.49 16.97
CA PRO A 95 -13.48 5.04 18.14
C PRO A 95 -13.62 6.55 18.20
N VAL A 96 -13.99 7.11 19.36
CA VAL A 96 -14.20 8.56 19.54
C VAL A 96 -13.15 9.21 20.45
N HIS A 97 -12.31 8.44 21.12
CA HIS A 97 -11.22 8.94 21.96
C HIS A 97 -9.87 8.43 21.45
N ALA A 98 -8.87 9.30 21.55
CA ALA A 98 -7.49 8.94 21.25
C ALA A 98 -6.79 8.42 22.52
N GLY A 99 -5.88 7.45 22.35
CA GLY A 99 -4.89 7.13 23.38
C GLY A 99 -3.76 8.14 23.42
N THR A 100 -2.69 7.80 24.13
CA THR A 100 -1.42 8.52 24.17
C THR A 100 -0.27 7.53 23.92
N PRO A 101 0.96 7.98 23.64
CA PRO A 101 2.10 7.08 23.50
C PRO A 101 2.27 6.11 24.68
N ASP A 102 2.06 6.61 25.88
CA ASP A 102 2.24 5.86 27.15
C ASP A 102 0.96 5.17 27.66
N ALA A 103 -0.20 5.50 27.07
CA ALA A 103 -1.51 4.98 27.47
C ALA A 103 -2.41 4.78 26.25
N ARG A 104 -2.14 3.74 25.49
CA ARG A 104 -2.91 3.39 24.28
C ARG A 104 -4.32 2.91 24.66
N ILE A 105 -5.27 3.07 23.77
CA ILE A 105 -6.55 2.37 23.86
C ILE A 105 -6.40 1.07 23.06
N THR A 106 -6.62 -0.07 23.70
CA THR A 106 -6.44 -1.37 23.06
C THR A 106 -7.77 -2.06 22.86
N TYR A 107 -8.08 -2.46 21.64
CA TYR A 107 -9.18 -3.37 21.30
C TYR A 107 -8.57 -4.72 20.98
N ARG A 108 -8.97 -5.76 21.73
CA ARG A 108 -8.39 -7.08 21.55
C ARG A 108 -9.45 -8.18 21.59
N SER A 109 -9.39 -9.08 20.60
CA SER A 109 -10.11 -10.35 20.70
C SER A 109 -9.52 -11.21 21.81
N THR A 110 -10.36 -11.73 22.71
CA THR A 110 -9.90 -12.58 23.83
C THR A 110 -9.43 -13.96 23.39
N GLN A 111 -9.75 -14.34 22.17
CA GLN A 111 -9.28 -15.53 21.48
C GLN A 111 -8.72 -15.12 20.12
N PRO A 112 -7.49 -15.51 19.74
CA PRO A 112 -6.94 -15.15 18.43
C PRO A 112 -7.93 -15.46 17.32
N LEU A 113 -8.28 -14.43 16.51
CA LEU A 113 -9.23 -14.48 15.40
C LEU A 113 -10.66 -14.98 15.78
N GLY A 114 -10.99 -15.01 17.07
CA GLY A 114 -12.30 -15.47 17.53
C GLY A 114 -13.41 -14.43 17.41
N ALA A 115 -13.08 -13.15 17.50
CA ALA A 115 -14.02 -12.06 17.30
C ALA A 115 -13.97 -11.59 15.83
N VAL A 116 -15.11 -11.62 15.15
CA VAL A 116 -15.25 -11.25 13.74
C VAL A 116 -16.01 -9.94 13.65
N ILE A 117 -15.41 -8.90 13.11
CA ILE A 117 -16.09 -7.64 12.77
C ILE A 117 -16.38 -7.67 11.27
N THR A 118 -17.68 -7.59 10.90
CA THR A 118 -18.06 -7.74 9.49
C THR A 118 -18.95 -6.60 9.00
N GLY A 119 -18.67 -6.18 7.76
CA GLY A 119 -19.51 -5.23 7.03
C GLY A 119 -20.76 -5.86 6.42
N ALA A 120 -20.94 -7.18 6.57
CA ALA A 120 -22.03 -7.92 5.92
C ALA A 120 -23.15 -8.31 6.86
N GLU A 121 -24.35 -8.56 6.30
CA GLU A 121 -25.50 -9.18 6.95
C GLU A 121 -25.80 -10.54 6.33
N GLU A 122 -26.24 -11.49 7.16
CA GLU A 122 -26.67 -12.80 6.70
C GLU A 122 -28.12 -12.73 6.16
N VAL A 123 -28.37 -13.32 5.00
CA VAL A 123 -29.67 -13.33 4.32
C VAL A 123 -30.17 -14.76 4.11
N LYS A 124 -31.35 -15.06 4.59
CA LYS A 124 -32.04 -16.39 4.51
C LYS A 124 -33.36 -16.40 3.71
N SER A 125 -33.81 -15.25 3.23
CA SER A 125 -35.10 -15.13 2.54
C SER A 125 -34.98 -15.26 1.02
N TRP A 126 -34.18 -16.21 0.55
CA TRP A 126 -34.02 -16.49 -0.86
C TRP A 126 -35.14 -17.33 -1.41
N THR A 127 -35.68 -16.97 -2.58
CA THR A 127 -36.68 -17.73 -3.31
C THR A 127 -36.17 -18.15 -4.69
N PRO A 128 -36.49 -19.36 -5.17
CA PRO A 128 -36.10 -19.79 -6.52
C PRO A 128 -36.61 -18.83 -7.59
N TYR A 129 -35.75 -18.50 -8.57
CA TYR A 129 -36.13 -17.63 -9.68
C TYR A 129 -36.12 -18.40 -11.02
N GLN A 130 -34.93 -18.69 -11.56
CA GLN A 130 -34.78 -19.40 -12.82
C GLN A 130 -33.45 -20.20 -12.85
N GLY A 131 -33.55 -21.50 -13.18
CA GLY A 131 -32.40 -22.38 -13.20
C GLY A 131 -31.72 -22.46 -11.84
N ASN A 132 -30.45 -22.11 -11.77
CA ASN A 132 -29.68 -22.06 -10.53
C ASN A 132 -29.75 -20.69 -9.82
N VAL A 133 -30.51 -19.74 -10.36
CA VAL A 133 -30.63 -18.39 -9.81
C VAL A 133 -31.75 -18.32 -8.79
N TRP A 134 -31.45 -17.70 -7.68
CA TRP A 134 -32.35 -17.34 -6.61
C TRP A 134 -32.44 -15.81 -6.49
N VAL A 135 -33.54 -15.32 -5.93
CA VAL A 135 -33.78 -13.88 -5.73
C VAL A 135 -34.09 -13.59 -4.27
N CYS A 136 -33.57 -12.46 -3.80
CA CYS A 136 -33.87 -11.91 -2.49
C CYS A 136 -34.23 -10.43 -2.62
N ARG A 137 -35.23 -9.96 -1.86
CA ARG A 137 -35.65 -8.56 -1.79
C ARG A 137 -35.28 -7.97 -0.44
N ILE A 138 -34.56 -6.89 -0.46
CA ILE A 138 -34.01 -6.20 0.73
C ILE A 138 -34.56 -4.78 0.76
N GLY A 139 -35.29 -4.43 1.81
CA GLY A 139 -35.71 -3.03 2.00
C GLY A 139 -34.55 -2.09 2.13
N ASN A 140 -34.55 -0.99 1.37
CA ASN A 140 -33.40 -0.03 1.31
C ASN A 140 -33.07 0.61 2.66
N GLY A 141 -33.98 0.58 3.64
CA GLY A 141 -33.71 0.99 5.01
C GLY A 141 -32.57 0.24 5.71
N LEU A 142 -32.22 -0.98 5.24
CA LEU A 142 -31.07 -1.74 5.75
C LEU A 142 -29.73 -1.01 5.47
N PHE A 143 -29.66 -0.29 4.37
CA PHE A 143 -28.43 0.35 3.90
C PHE A 143 -28.24 1.79 4.44
N GLY A 144 -29.27 2.37 5.06
CA GLY A 144 -29.21 3.77 5.51
C GLY A 144 -28.93 4.73 4.35
N ASP A 145 -27.93 5.59 4.52
CA ASP A 145 -27.54 6.58 3.51
C ASP A 145 -26.56 6.04 2.44
N TYR A 146 -26.14 4.78 2.57
CA TYR A 146 -25.16 4.15 1.67
C TYR A 146 -25.64 2.79 1.21
N ASN A 147 -26.19 2.72 -0.01
CA ASN A 147 -26.59 1.45 -0.63
C ASN A 147 -25.50 0.93 -1.57
N PRO A 148 -24.76 -0.13 -1.21
CA PRO A 148 -23.67 -0.67 -2.02
C PRO A 148 -24.14 -1.19 -3.40
N TYR A 149 -25.38 -1.56 -3.56
CA TYR A 149 -25.96 -2.13 -4.79
C TYR A 149 -26.45 -1.07 -5.77
N THR A 150 -26.34 0.21 -5.41
CA THR A 150 -26.59 1.38 -6.28
C THR A 150 -25.40 2.30 -6.38
N THR A 151 -24.36 2.04 -5.58
CA THR A 151 -23.12 2.81 -5.57
C THR A 151 -22.08 2.13 -6.43
N TYR A 152 -21.64 2.80 -7.50
CA TYR A 152 -20.60 2.28 -8.36
C TYR A 152 -19.20 2.49 -7.80
N VAL A 153 -18.31 1.53 -8.07
CA VAL A 153 -16.87 1.72 -7.90
C VAL A 153 -16.39 2.72 -8.93
N TYR A 154 -15.82 3.82 -8.50
CA TYR A 154 -15.27 4.85 -9.37
C TYR A 154 -14.24 5.71 -8.64
N GLY A 155 -13.37 6.36 -9.38
CA GLY A 155 -12.36 7.27 -8.88
C GLY A 155 -11.28 7.53 -9.92
N ASP A 156 -10.34 8.42 -9.62
CA ASP A 156 -9.20 8.64 -10.50
C ASP A 156 -8.39 7.36 -10.64
N TRP A 157 -7.87 7.13 -11.84
CA TRP A 157 -7.07 5.95 -12.21
C TRP A 157 -7.82 4.61 -12.15
N TYR A 158 -9.15 4.63 -12.05
CA TYR A 158 -9.99 3.47 -12.23
C TYR A 158 -10.37 3.31 -13.70
N PHE A 159 -9.99 2.20 -14.33
CA PHE A 159 -10.11 1.97 -15.78
C PHE A 159 -10.94 0.75 -16.15
N ALA A 160 -11.68 0.16 -15.22
CA ALA A 160 -12.50 -1.00 -15.55
C ALA A 160 -13.44 -0.66 -16.72
N GLY A 161 -13.40 -1.48 -17.74
CA GLY A 161 -14.25 -1.31 -18.94
C GLY A 161 -15.75 -1.54 -18.69
N LYS A 162 -16.11 -1.91 -17.46
CA LYS A 162 -17.47 -2.24 -17.02
C LYS A 162 -17.72 -1.60 -15.66
N SER A 163 -18.94 -1.07 -15.48
CA SER A 163 -19.34 -0.54 -14.19
C SER A 163 -19.55 -1.69 -13.19
N LYS A 164 -18.92 -1.56 -12.03
CA LYS A 164 -19.05 -2.47 -10.89
C LYS A 164 -19.61 -1.74 -9.70
N HIS A 165 -20.46 -2.39 -8.92
CA HIS A 165 -20.98 -1.82 -7.68
C HIS A 165 -20.02 -2.10 -6.51
N THR A 166 -20.13 -1.30 -5.45
CA THR A 166 -19.43 -1.58 -4.18
C THR A 166 -20.08 -2.74 -3.42
N GLY A 167 -21.26 -3.17 -3.87
CA GLY A 167 -21.97 -4.35 -3.38
C GLY A 167 -21.23 -5.66 -3.66
N ALA A 168 -21.50 -6.66 -2.83
CA ALA A 168 -21.04 -8.03 -3.01
C ALA A 168 -21.97 -9.04 -2.32
N VAL A 169 -22.07 -10.23 -2.90
CA VAL A 169 -22.76 -11.39 -2.32
C VAL A 169 -21.71 -12.44 -1.98
N TYR A 170 -21.80 -13.04 -0.82
CA TYR A 170 -20.88 -14.08 -0.35
C TYR A 170 -21.61 -15.38 -0.12
N LEU A 171 -21.03 -16.49 -0.59
CA LEU A 171 -21.50 -17.85 -0.32
C LEU A 171 -20.38 -18.60 0.44
N ASN A 172 -20.66 -18.97 1.70
CA ASN A 172 -19.67 -19.66 2.54
C ASN A 172 -18.33 -18.94 2.58
N ASP A 173 -18.39 -17.64 2.84
CA ASP A 173 -17.26 -16.71 2.92
C ASP A 173 -16.53 -16.40 1.59
N LYS A 174 -16.96 -16.96 0.45
CA LYS A 174 -16.43 -16.62 -0.87
C LYS A 174 -17.28 -15.57 -1.57
N MET A 175 -16.65 -14.51 -2.09
CA MET A 175 -17.32 -13.47 -2.87
C MET A 175 -17.73 -14.02 -4.24
N LEU A 176 -18.95 -13.69 -4.66
CA LEU A 176 -19.49 -14.01 -5.98
C LEU A 176 -19.16 -12.91 -6.97
N TYR A 177 -19.01 -13.27 -8.25
CA TYR A 177 -18.74 -12.34 -9.35
C TYR A 177 -19.96 -11.53 -9.74
N GLU A 178 -19.80 -10.24 -10.01
CA GLU A 178 -20.87 -9.37 -10.44
C GLU A 178 -21.17 -9.56 -11.92
N ALA A 179 -22.39 -9.91 -12.26
CA ALA A 179 -22.88 -10.00 -13.63
C ALA A 179 -23.33 -8.63 -14.15
N GLU A 180 -23.15 -8.39 -15.46
CA GLU A 180 -23.58 -7.14 -16.11
C GLU A 180 -25.07 -7.03 -16.33
N SER A 181 -25.77 -8.17 -16.28
CA SER A 181 -27.21 -8.27 -16.48
C SER A 181 -27.74 -9.51 -15.81
N LEU A 182 -29.06 -9.53 -15.60
CA LEU A 182 -29.74 -10.72 -15.09
C LEU A 182 -29.57 -11.93 -16.02
N GLU A 183 -29.53 -11.72 -17.34
CA GLU A 183 -29.27 -12.79 -18.32
C GLU A 183 -27.89 -13.40 -18.13
N ALA A 184 -26.83 -12.55 -17.94
CA ALA A 184 -25.48 -13.01 -17.67
C ALA A 184 -25.36 -13.75 -16.33
N CYS A 185 -26.12 -13.32 -15.31
CA CYS A 185 -26.21 -14.02 -14.02
C CYS A 185 -26.85 -15.42 -14.19
N ILE A 186 -27.90 -15.54 -15.00
CA ILE A 186 -28.59 -16.81 -15.26
C ILE A 186 -27.66 -17.76 -16.02
N LYS A 187 -26.95 -17.28 -17.04
CA LYS A 187 -26.01 -18.09 -17.84
C LYS A 187 -24.86 -18.64 -16.99
N GLY A 188 -24.32 -17.83 -16.08
CA GLY A 188 -23.19 -18.23 -15.23
C GLY A 188 -21.94 -18.61 -16.04
N GLU A 189 -21.63 -17.84 -17.09
CA GLU A 189 -20.45 -18.10 -17.93
C GLU A 189 -19.15 -17.87 -17.15
N VAL A 190 -18.13 -18.68 -17.46
CA VAL A 190 -16.80 -18.57 -16.87
C VAL A 190 -16.16 -17.22 -17.24
N TYR A 191 -15.55 -16.56 -16.27
CA TYR A 191 -14.71 -15.38 -16.47
C TYR A 191 -13.24 -15.80 -16.43
N GLU A 192 -12.66 -16.03 -17.60
CA GLU A 192 -11.32 -16.60 -17.74
C GLU A 192 -10.19 -15.67 -17.28
N CYS A 193 -10.48 -14.39 -17.05
CA CYS A 193 -9.49 -13.42 -16.57
C CYS A 193 -9.23 -13.47 -15.06
N SER A 194 -10.02 -14.22 -14.32
CA SER A 194 -9.84 -14.40 -12.88
C SER A 194 -8.70 -15.37 -12.54
N TRP A 195 -8.15 -15.26 -11.34
CA TRP A 195 -7.28 -16.27 -10.77
C TRP A 195 -8.00 -17.59 -10.43
N GLU A 196 -9.31 -17.53 -10.19
CA GLU A 196 -10.18 -18.68 -9.91
C GLU A 196 -11.33 -18.75 -10.94
N PRO A 197 -11.05 -19.03 -12.24
CA PRO A 197 -12.07 -18.98 -13.28
C PRO A 197 -13.24 -19.93 -13.03
N GLU A 198 -13.00 -21.10 -12.45
CA GLU A 198 -14.03 -22.07 -12.09
C GLU A 198 -15.00 -21.56 -11.00
N ALA A 199 -14.57 -20.64 -10.14
CA ALA A 199 -15.42 -20.00 -9.15
C ALA A 199 -16.29 -18.89 -9.77
N SER A 200 -15.89 -18.37 -10.93
CA SER A 200 -16.58 -17.23 -11.57
C SER A 200 -17.96 -17.53 -12.14
N VAL A 201 -18.37 -18.78 -12.17
CA VAL A 201 -19.73 -19.20 -12.53
C VAL A 201 -20.76 -18.83 -11.45
N TYR A 202 -20.33 -18.62 -10.22
CA TYR A 202 -21.14 -18.08 -9.15
C TYR A 202 -21.27 -16.58 -9.32
N LYS A 203 -22.42 -16.11 -9.77
CA LYS A 203 -22.63 -14.70 -10.12
C LYS A 203 -23.79 -14.10 -9.35
N TRP A 204 -23.76 -12.79 -9.21
CA TRP A 204 -24.87 -12.01 -8.70
C TRP A 204 -25.17 -10.81 -9.61
N TYR A 205 -26.39 -10.33 -9.53
CA TYR A 205 -26.88 -9.12 -10.19
C TYR A 205 -27.91 -8.44 -9.28
N ALA A 206 -27.97 -7.12 -9.30
CA ALA A 206 -28.97 -6.39 -8.52
C ALA A 206 -29.65 -5.29 -9.35
N GLU A 207 -30.87 -4.99 -8.97
CA GLU A 207 -31.68 -3.88 -9.49
C GLU A 207 -32.49 -3.23 -8.38
N GLN A 208 -33.02 -2.04 -8.64
CA GLN A 208 -33.94 -1.34 -7.71
C GLN A 208 -35.37 -1.50 -8.14
N ASP A 209 -36.24 -1.81 -7.18
CA ASP A 209 -37.67 -1.87 -7.37
C ASP A 209 -38.35 -1.07 -6.23
N GLY A 210 -38.61 0.21 -6.48
CA GLY A 210 -39.11 1.13 -5.46
C GLY A 210 -38.17 1.29 -4.29
N ASP A 211 -38.62 0.95 -3.09
CA ASP A 211 -37.85 1.04 -1.85
C ASP A 211 -37.08 -0.27 -1.53
N GLU A 212 -36.93 -1.15 -2.50
CA GLU A 212 -36.26 -2.43 -2.34
C GLU A 212 -35.08 -2.57 -3.30
N THR A 213 -34.00 -3.15 -2.82
CA THR A 213 -32.92 -3.72 -3.62
C THR A 213 -33.24 -5.18 -3.88
N VAL A 214 -33.34 -5.55 -5.15
CA VAL A 214 -33.61 -6.93 -5.59
C VAL A 214 -32.31 -7.56 -6.03
N ILE A 215 -31.85 -8.59 -5.33
CA ILE A 215 -30.59 -9.28 -5.60
C ILE A 215 -30.87 -10.65 -6.16
N TYR A 216 -30.35 -10.94 -7.34
CA TYR A 216 -30.32 -12.23 -7.98
C TYR A 216 -28.95 -12.86 -7.82
N ALA A 217 -28.90 -14.14 -7.46
CA ALA A 217 -27.60 -14.83 -7.35
C ALA A 217 -27.70 -16.27 -7.85
N ASN A 218 -26.71 -16.67 -8.63
CA ASN A 218 -26.57 -18.01 -9.20
C ASN A 218 -25.71 -18.86 -8.26
N PHE A 219 -26.34 -19.74 -7.51
CA PHE A 219 -25.69 -20.59 -6.51
C PHE A 219 -25.27 -21.96 -7.02
N GLN A 220 -25.34 -22.18 -8.34
CA GLN A 220 -24.88 -23.43 -8.98
C GLN A 220 -25.48 -24.69 -8.36
N GLY A 221 -26.81 -24.64 -8.09
CA GLY A 221 -27.58 -25.76 -7.55
C GLY A 221 -27.59 -25.92 -6.04
N LYS A 222 -26.90 -25.06 -5.30
CA LYS A 222 -26.96 -25.01 -3.82
C LYS A 222 -28.23 -24.28 -3.38
N ASP A 223 -28.81 -24.71 -2.25
CA ASP A 223 -29.90 -23.98 -1.58
C ASP A 223 -29.32 -22.88 -0.67
N PRO A 224 -29.47 -21.59 -1.03
CA PRO A 224 -28.90 -20.50 -0.25
C PRO A 224 -29.48 -20.36 1.16
N ASN A 225 -30.66 -20.90 1.41
CA ASN A 225 -31.26 -20.88 2.74
C ASN A 225 -30.66 -21.94 3.68
N ALA A 226 -30.06 -22.99 3.10
CA ALA A 226 -29.31 -24.00 3.84
C ALA A 226 -27.80 -23.62 4.03
N GLU A 227 -27.29 -22.75 3.18
CA GLU A 227 -25.88 -22.29 3.19
C GLU A 227 -25.74 -20.97 3.96
N LYS A 228 -24.52 -20.56 4.27
CA LYS A 228 -24.20 -19.22 4.79
C LYS A 228 -24.12 -18.25 3.62
N VAL A 229 -25.17 -17.44 3.42
CA VAL A 229 -25.19 -16.38 2.40
C VAL A 229 -25.23 -15.02 3.08
N GLU A 230 -24.30 -14.15 2.72
CA GLU A 230 -24.18 -12.80 3.28
C GLU A 230 -24.13 -11.76 2.15
N ILE A 231 -24.53 -10.54 2.47
CA ILE A 231 -24.42 -9.37 1.59
C ILE A 231 -23.71 -8.26 2.34
N ASN A 232 -22.79 -7.54 1.72
CA ASN A 232 -22.18 -6.39 2.37
C ASN A 232 -23.15 -5.21 2.41
N VAL A 233 -23.16 -4.51 3.55
CA VAL A 233 -24.07 -3.39 3.78
C VAL A 233 -23.36 -2.17 4.39
N ARG A 234 -22.14 -2.34 4.92
CA ARG A 234 -21.37 -1.30 5.56
C ARG A 234 -20.13 -0.96 4.76
N ARG A 235 -19.85 0.32 4.66
CA ARG A 235 -18.68 0.85 3.96
C ARG A 235 -17.38 0.50 4.67
N GLU A 236 -17.38 0.51 5.99
CA GLU A 236 -16.24 0.33 6.88
C GLU A 236 -16.58 -0.63 8.01
N CYS A 237 -15.56 -1.25 8.61
CA CYS A 237 -15.71 -2.10 9.80
C CYS A 237 -15.16 -1.43 11.06
N PHE A 238 -13.96 -0.86 11.01
CA PHE A 238 -13.30 -0.26 12.16
C PHE A 238 -12.48 0.97 11.76
N MET A 239 -13.07 2.15 11.83
CA MET A 239 -12.42 3.38 11.42
C MET A 239 -13.02 4.59 12.16
N PRO A 240 -12.20 5.53 12.69
CA PRO A 240 -12.74 6.75 13.29
C PRO A 240 -13.41 7.64 12.23
N SER A 241 -14.58 8.19 12.53
CA SER A 241 -15.19 9.21 11.68
C SER A 241 -14.44 10.55 11.73
N GLU A 242 -13.73 10.78 12.83
CA GLU A 242 -12.97 12.01 13.08
C GLU A 242 -11.46 11.79 12.91
N THR A 243 -10.76 12.79 12.44
CA THR A 243 -9.29 12.78 12.36
C THR A 243 -8.65 12.96 13.74
N GLY A 244 -7.38 12.56 13.88
CA GLY A 244 -6.62 12.77 15.13
C GLY A 244 -6.89 11.75 16.24
N ILE A 245 -7.71 10.73 16.01
CA ILE A 245 -7.95 9.65 16.97
C ILE A 245 -6.78 8.65 16.93
N GLY A 246 -5.67 9.04 17.54
CA GLY A 246 -4.41 8.29 17.50
C GLY A 246 -4.21 7.31 18.64
N TYR A 247 -3.08 6.58 18.58
CA TYR A 247 -2.60 5.65 19.62
C TYR A 247 -3.61 4.56 20.01
N ILE A 248 -4.27 4.01 18.99
CA ILE A 248 -5.17 2.86 19.11
C ILE A 248 -4.38 1.59 18.73
N THR A 249 -4.65 0.50 19.45
CA THR A 249 -4.19 -0.84 19.11
C THR A 249 -5.40 -1.72 18.79
N VAL A 250 -5.39 -2.39 17.63
CA VAL A 250 -6.39 -3.40 17.24
C VAL A 250 -5.67 -4.74 17.06
N SER A 251 -6.03 -5.74 17.85
CA SER A 251 -5.27 -6.99 17.93
C SER A 251 -6.17 -8.23 17.94
N GLY A 252 -5.83 -9.19 17.07
CA GLY A 252 -6.41 -10.54 17.10
C GLY A 252 -7.81 -10.69 16.51
N PHE A 253 -8.29 -9.77 15.69
CA PHE A 253 -9.61 -9.81 15.06
C PHE A 253 -9.58 -10.42 13.64
N ARG A 254 -10.72 -10.98 13.24
CA ARG A 254 -11.08 -11.08 11.81
C ARG A 254 -11.91 -9.86 11.44
N ILE A 255 -11.52 -9.17 10.37
CA ILE A 255 -12.22 -7.98 9.85
C ILE A 255 -12.51 -8.25 8.38
N GLU A 256 -13.81 -8.26 8.00
CA GLU A 256 -14.18 -8.79 6.71
C GLU A 256 -15.42 -8.16 6.07
N LYS A 257 -15.52 -8.29 4.73
CA LYS A 257 -16.73 -8.09 3.93
C LYS A 257 -17.30 -6.66 3.96
N ALA A 258 -16.44 -5.65 3.88
CA ALA A 258 -16.89 -4.27 3.76
C ALA A 258 -17.11 -3.84 2.30
N ALA A 259 -18.06 -2.93 2.10
CA ALA A 259 -18.38 -2.31 0.83
C ALA A 259 -17.55 -1.03 0.60
N THR A 260 -16.23 -1.14 0.72
CA THR A 260 -15.32 0.00 0.56
C THR A 260 -15.40 0.57 -0.86
N THR A 261 -15.16 1.87 -0.99
CA THR A 261 -15.09 2.54 -2.29
C THR A 261 -13.67 2.45 -2.87
N TRP A 262 -13.52 2.79 -4.14
CA TRP A 262 -12.20 2.96 -4.75
C TRP A 262 -11.42 4.03 -3.98
N ALA A 263 -10.16 3.74 -3.73
CA ALA A 263 -9.26 4.65 -3.04
C ALA A 263 -8.37 5.38 -4.07
N PRO A 264 -8.77 6.57 -4.53
CA PRO A 264 -8.01 7.32 -5.52
C PRO A 264 -6.82 8.03 -4.87
N PRO A 265 -5.72 8.27 -5.61
CA PRO A 265 -4.52 8.89 -5.05
C PRO A 265 -4.69 10.36 -4.72
N ALA A 266 -5.61 11.06 -5.38
CA ALA A 266 -5.81 12.50 -5.22
C ALA A 266 -6.91 12.89 -4.23
N ALA A 267 -7.52 11.92 -3.52
CA ALA A 267 -8.66 12.17 -2.65
C ALA A 267 -8.61 11.34 -1.36
N TYR A 268 -9.66 11.46 -0.55
CA TYR A 268 -9.86 10.65 0.64
C TYR A 268 -9.93 9.15 0.28
N GLN A 269 -9.31 8.33 1.09
CA GLN A 269 -9.21 6.89 0.87
C GLN A 269 -9.86 6.10 2.01
N ASP A 270 -10.89 5.32 1.68
CA ASP A 270 -11.52 4.40 2.62
C ASP A 270 -10.77 3.07 2.71
N GLY A 271 -10.98 2.36 3.82
CA GLY A 271 -10.59 0.97 4.01
C GLY A 271 -11.51 0.28 4.99
N MET A 272 -11.46 -1.04 5.09
CA MET A 272 -12.21 -1.74 6.14
C MET A 272 -11.79 -1.31 7.53
N ILE A 273 -10.49 -1.05 7.72
CA ILE A 273 -9.88 -0.54 8.95
C ILE A 273 -8.83 0.50 8.61
N GLY A 274 -8.68 1.51 9.45
CA GLY A 274 -7.61 2.49 9.31
C GLY A 274 -7.64 3.59 10.36
N PRO A 275 -6.53 4.36 10.47
CA PRO A 275 -6.36 5.40 11.47
C PRO A 275 -7.04 6.72 11.17
N HIS A 276 -7.51 6.97 9.95
CA HIS A 276 -8.13 8.20 9.49
C HIS A 276 -7.35 9.48 9.89
N TRP A 277 -6.17 9.69 9.29
CA TRP A 277 -5.35 10.89 9.53
C TRP A 277 -5.03 11.13 11.00
N SER A 278 -4.40 10.15 11.62
CA SER A 278 -3.98 10.22 13.01
C SER A 278 -2.57 9.66 13.19
N LYS A 279 -2.13 9.48 14.43
CA LYS A 279 -0.79 9.03 14.76
C LYS A 279 -0.77 7.72 15.54
N GLY A 280 0.21 6.88 15.23
CA GLY A 280 0.68 5.82 16.10
C GLY A 280 -0.31 4.66 16.32
N TRP A 281 -1.11 4.28 15.33
CA TRP A 281 -1.92 3.06 15.41
C TRP A 281 -1.05 1.81 15.35
N ILE A 282 -1.52 0.73 15.99
CA ILE A 282 -0.99 -0.62 15.84
C ILE A 282 -2.15 -1.52 15.41
N ILE A 283 -1.97 -2.19 14.25
CA ILE A 283 -2.88 -3.23 13.76
C ILE A 283 -2.05 -4.51 13.72
N GLU A 284 -2.40 -5.49 14.52
CA GLU A 284 -1.57 -6.68 14.68
C GLU A 284 -2.36 -7.96 14.90
N ASP A 285 -1.77 -9.08 14.46
CA ASP A 285 -2.32 -10.42 14.66
C ASP A 285 -3.76 -10.58 14.12
N CYS A 286 -4.12 -9.80 13.09
CA CYS A 286 -5.47 -9.75 12.49
C CYS A 286 -5.52 -10.52 11.17
N GLU A 287 -6.72 -11.02 10.83
CA GLU A 287 -7.09 -11.44 9.49
C GLU A 287 -8.00 -10.38 8.86
N ILE A 288 -7.62 -9.86 7.69
CA ILE A 288 -8.33 -8.79 7.00
C ILE A 288 -8.63 -9.26 5.57
N SER A 289 -9.91 -9.43 5.24
CA SER A 289 -10.26 -10.11 4.00
C SER A 289 -11.61 -9.68 3.40
N ASN A 290 -11.77 -9.97 2.12
CA ASN A 290 -13.03 -9.79 1.39
C ASN A 290 -13.53 -8.33 1.35
N SER A 291 -12.62 -7.36 1.24
CA SER A 291 -12.99 -5.98 0.95
C SER A 291 -13.32 -5.80 -0.53
N LYS A 292 -14.36 -5.02 -0.85
CA LYS A 292 -14.63 -4.69 -2.25
C LYS A 292 -13.50 -3.91 -2.91
N CYS A 293 -12.84 -3.02 -2.19
CA CYS A 293 -11.65 -2.30 -2.64
C CYS A 293 -10.49 -2.50 -1.68
N ALA A 294 -10.31 -1.65 -0.69
CA ALA A 294 -9.12 -1.68 0.17
C ALA A 294 -9.35 -2.37 1.52
N GLY A 295 -8.36 -3.14 1.97
CA GLY A 295 -8.34 -3.75 3.31
C GLY A 295 -8.02 -2.73 4.39
N ILE A 296 -6.78 -2.27 4.47
CA ILE A 296 -6.32 -1.24 5.41
C ILE A 296 -6.10 0.07 4.66
N SER A 297 -6.62 1.18 5.19
CA SER A 297 -6.32 2.52 4.67
C SER A 297 -5.47 3.32 5.66
N LEU A 298 -4.34 3.82 5.18
CA LEU A 298 -3.48 4.82 5.82
C LEU A 298 -3.59 6.16 5.08
N GLY A 299 -4.77 6.46 4.56
CA GLY A 299 -5.04 7.60 3.70
C GLY A 299 -5.10 8.95 4.42
N LYS A 300 -5.24 10.00 3.63
CA LYS A 300 -5.35 11.37 4.13
C LYS A 300 -6.77 11.70 4.62
N TYR A 301 -6.89 12.86 5.27
CA TYR A 301 -8.15 13.49 5.64
C TYR A 301 -9.00 13.85 4.41
N LEU A 302 -10.32 14.00 4.61
CA LEU A 302 -11.22 14.53 3.58
C LEU A 302 -10.98 16.05 3.41
N ASP A 303 -10.71 16.46 2.18
CA ASP A 303 -10.53 17.87 1.80
C ASP A 303 -11.53 18.25 0.70
N PRO A 304 -12.71 18.80 1.05
CA PRO A 304 -13.75 19.12 0.06
C PRO A 304 -13.30 20.10 -1.03
N ASP A 305 -12.27 20.89 -0.76
CA ASP A 305 -11.74 21.87 -1.71
C ASP A 305 -10.72 21.28 -2.69
N ASN A 306 -10.23 20.05 -2.44
CA ASN A 306 -9.22 19.40 -3.27
C ASN A 306 -9.54 17.95 -3.64
N ASP A 307 -10.41 17.26 -2.91
CA ASP A 307 -10.73 15.88 -3.17
C ASP A 307 -11.72 15.75 -4.32
N HIS A 308 -11.21 15.39 -5.48
CA HIS A 308 -12.00 15.11 -6.67
C HIS A 308 -11.80 13.66 -7.08
N TYR A 309 -12.88 12.97 -7.38
CA TYR A 309 -12.87 11.56 -7.77
C TYR A 309 -12.70 11.35 -9.27
N PHE A 310 -12.99 12.39 -10.06
CA PHE A 310 -12.85 12.39 -11.51
C PHE A 310 -12.24 13.71 -11.96
N THR A 311 -10.93 13.73 -12.05
CA THR A 311 -10.20 14.92 -12.48
C THR A 311 -10.50 15.32 -13.91
N CYS A 312 -10.91 14.39 -14.77
CA CYS A 312 -11.35 14.70 -16.13
C CYS A 312 -12.58 15.64 -16.20
N LYS A 313 -13.31 15.82 -15.11
CA LYS A 313 -14.40 16.80 -14.97
C LYS A 313 -13.92 18.17 -14.49
N HIS A 314 -12.64 18.31 -14.20
CA HIS A 314 -12.02 19.51 -13.69
C HIS A 314 -10.93 20.01 -14.64
N VAL A 315 -10.54 21.25 -14.51
CA VAL A 315 -9.50 21.85 -15.37
C VAL A 315 -8.10 21.44 -14.97
N LYS A 316 -7.89 21.12 -13.68
CA LYS A 316 -6.60 20.66 -13.15
C LYS A 316 -6.36 19.19 -13.46
N SER A 317 -5.12 18.84 -13.79
CA SER A 317 -4.72 17.44 -13.97
C SER A 317 -4.66 16.69 -12.63
N PRO A 318 -4.80 15.35 -12.62
CA PRO A 318 -4.63 14.52 -11.43
C PRO A 318 -3.31 14.79 -10.72
N THR A 319 -2.21 14.83 -11.47
CA THR A 319 -0.87 15.06 -10.92
C THR A 319 -0.70 16.46 -10.29
N GLN A 320 -1.39 17.48 -10.84
CA GLN A 320 -1.41 18.79 -10.19
C GLN A 320 -2.19 18.76 -8.87
N MET A 321 -3.29 18.03 -8.83
CA MET A 321 -4.09 17.89 -7.61
C MET A 321 -3.34 17.15 -6.51
N GLU A 322 -2.49 16.19 -6.88
CA GLU A 322 -1.61 15.52 -5.93
C GLU A 322 -0.59 16.48 -5.32
N ARG A 323 0.09 17.30 -6.12
CA ARG A 323 0.99 18.35 -5.60
C ARG A 323 0.24 19.35 -4.71
N ASP A 324 -0.96 19.78 -5.14
CA ASP A 324 -1.80 20.67 -4.35
C ASP A 324 -2.12 20.02 -2.97
N ALA A 325 -2.44 18.73 -2.94
CA ALA A 325 -2.74 18.01 -1.69
C ALA A 325 -1.55 17.98 -0.73
N VAL A 326 -0.33 17.72 -1.23
CA VAL A 326 0.90 17.73 -0.44
C VAL A 326 1.16 19.11 0.16
N CYS A 327 1.07 20.17 -0.65
CA CYS A 327 1.24 21.54 -0.17
C CYS A 327 0.14 21.94 0.82
N ARG A 328 -1.11 21.53 0.57
CA ARG A 328 -2.25 21.79 1.47
C ARG A 328 -2.13 21.02 2.78
N GLY A 329 -1.54 19.83 2.74
CA GLY A 329 -1.28 19.02 3.93
C GLY A 329 -0.50 19.76 5.01
N GLN A 330 0.39 20.67 4.64
CA GLN A 330 1.12 21.52 5.59
C GLN A 330 0.16 22.38 6.45
N TYR A 331 -0.90 22.89 5.86
CA TYR A 331 -1.93 23.67 6.58
C TYR A 331 -2.82 22.77 7.45
N HIS A 332 -3.01 21.51 7.06
CA HIS A 332 -3.79 20.52 7.80
C HIS A 332 -2.95 19.73 8.82
N GLY A 333 -1.73 20.18 9.09
CA GLY A 333 -0.86 19.63 10.12
C GLY A 333 -0.23 18.29 9.72
N TRP A 334 0.13 18.13 8.45
CA TRP A 334 0.94 16.99 8.00
C TRP A 334 2.37 17.13 8.55
N LEU A 335 2.55 16.72 9.78
CA LEU A 335 3.77 16.82 10.56
C LEU A 335 4.07 15.50 11.27
N LYS A 336 5.34 15.17 11.43
CA LYS A 336 5.82 13.94 12.10
C LYS A 336 5.22 13.75 13.51
N GLU A 337 4.91 14.85 14.21
CA GLU A 337 4.36 14.82 15.56
C GLU A 337 2.85 14.51 15.59
N LYS A 338 2.16 14.63 14.47
CA LYS A 338 0.69 14.54 14.41
C LYS A 338 0.14 13.38 13.63
N VAL A 339 0.84 12.92 12.57
CA VAL A 339 0.34 11.95 11.61
C VAL A 339 1.37 10.85 11.38
N GLY A 340 0.90 9.64 11.06
CA GLY A 340 1.75 8.52 10.69
C GLY A 340 2.29 7.72 11.87
N SER A 341 3.46 7.12 11.72
CA SER A 341 4.11 6.24 12.71
C SER A 341 3.23 5.05 13.12
N HIS A 342 2.51 4.48 12.14
CA HIS A 342 1.68 3.31 12.35
C HIS A 342 2.52 2.03 12.31
N ILE A 343 2.06 0.98 12.96
CA ILE A 343 2.65 -0.36 12.90
C ILE A 343 1.57 -1.32 12.43
N ILE A 344 1.80 -1.98 11.30
CA ILE A 344 0.94 -3.04 10.79
C ILE A 344 1.79 -4.31 10.75
N ARG A 345 1.43 -5.31 11.57
CA ARG A 345 2.29 -6.48 11.70
C ARG A 345 1.55 -7.78 11.99
N ARG A 346 2.12 -8.88 11.51
CA ARG A 346 1.62 -10.24 11.72
C ARG A 346 0.14 -10.39 11.34
N CYS A 347 -0.27 -9.66 10.31
CA CYS A 347 -1.61 -9.74 9.76
C CYS A 347 -1.62 -10.66 8.54
N ASN A 348 -2.73 -11.39 8.36
CA ASN A 348 -3.07 -12.09 7.14
C ASN A 348 -4.06 -11.23 6.35
N ILE A 349 -3.64 -10.69 5.19
CA ILE A 349 -4.42 -9.72 4.41
C ILE A 349 -4.65 -10.31 3.02
N HIS A 350 -5.93 -10.53 2.65
CA HIS A 350 -6.20 -11.22 1.39
C HIS A 350 -7.60 -10.94 0.82
N ASN A 351 -7.80 -11.25 -0.45
CA ASN A 351 -9.08 -11.10 -1.16
C ASN A 351 -9.67 -9.69 -1.02
N CYS A 352 -8.82 -8.68 -1.14
CA CYS A 352 -9.20 -7.28 -1.28
C CYS A 352 -9.00 -6.88 -2.74
N GLU A 353 -10.04 -6.34 -3.41
CA GLU A 353 -10.03 -6.25 -4.87
C GLU A 353 -9.28 -5.02 -5.43
N GLN A 354 -8.88 -4.06 -4.58
CA GLN A 354 -7.98 -2.98 -4.97
C GLN A 354 -6.64 -3.07 -4.27
N GLY A 355 -6.62 -3.16 -2.95
CA GLY A 355 -5.36 -3.15 -2.23
C GLY A 355 -5.45 -3.81 -0.86
N GLY A 356 -4.38 -4.50 -0.46
CA GLY A 356 -4.26 -5.02 0.90
C GLY A 356 -4.09 -3.88 1.90
N ILE A 357 -3.07 -3.05 1.66
CA ILE A 357 -2.78 -1.83 2.41
C ILE A 357 -2.62 -0.69 1.42
N ILE A 358 -3.40 0.34 1.56
CA ILE A 358 -3.29 1.56 0.77
C ILE A 358 -2.97 2.76 1.65
N GLY A 359 -2.35 3.79 1.10
CA GLY A 359 -2.09 5.01 1.85
C GLY A 359 -1.74 6.19 0.97
N ARG A 360 -2.13 7.37 1.46
CA ARG A 360 -1.69 8.64 0.92
C ARG A 360 -1.40 9.59 2.06
N MET A 361 -0.17 10.06 2.15
CA MET A 361 0.31 11.03 3.15
C MET A 361 0.16 10.56 4.62
N GLY A 362 -0.93 9.86 4.96
CA GLY A 362 -1.19 9.40 6.34
C GLY A 362 -0.28 8.25 6.79
N GLY A 363 0.29 7.49 5.86
CA GLY A 363 1.17 6.36 6.14
C GLY A 363 2.63 6.70 6.46
N VAL A 364 3.03 7.96 6.47
CA VAL A 364 4.42 8.39 6.72
C VAL A 364 4.97 7.86 8.05
N PHE A 365 6.27 7.59 8.11
CA PHE A 365 6.99 7.12 9.31
C PHE A 365 6.50 5.77 9.86
N SER A 366 5.81 4.97 9.05
CA SER A 366 5.17 3.73 9.48
C SER A 366 6.05 2.51 9.24
N VAL A 367 5.77 1.43 9.98
CA VAL A 367 6.42 0.13 9.82
C VAL A 367 5.36 -0.90 9.45
N ILE A 368 5.57 -1.56 8.30
CA ILE A 368 4.70 -2.64 7.79
C ILE A 368 5.56 -3.90 7.76
N GLU A 369 5.34 -4.82 8.70
CA GLU A 369 6.27 -5.93 8.93
C GLU A 369 5.60 -7.25 9.27
N ASP A 370 6.25 -8.35 8.89
CA ASP A 370 5.83 -9.71 9.24
C ASP A 370 4.39 -10.03 8.81
N ASN A 371 3.89 -9.41 7.72
CA ASN A 371 2.55 -9.65 7.21
C ASN A 371 2.57 -10.67 6.07
N HIS A 372 1.49 -11.44 5.97
CA HIS A 372 1.17 -12.28 4.84
C HIS A 372 0.11 -11.58 3.98
N ILE A 373 0.48 -11.13 2.78
CA ILE A 373 -0.41 -10.39 1.88
C ILE A 373 -0.54 -11.16 0.58
N HIS A 374 -1.78 -11.56 0.24
CA HIS A 374 -1.97 -12.44 -0.91
C HIS A 374 -3.36 -12.33 -1.53
N HIS A 375 -3.50 -12.77 -2.78
CA HIS A 375 -4.77 -12.78 -3.52
C HIS A 375 -5.44 -11.41 -3.54
N ILE A 376 -4.64 -10.36 -3.82
CA ILE A 376 -5.16 -9.00 -4.01
C ILE A 376 -5.54 -8.83 -5.48
N ASN A 377 -6.75 -8.32 -5.72
CA ASN A 377 -7.42 -8.31 -7.02
C ASN A 377 -7.61 -9.72 -7.60
N ASN A 378 -7.98 -10.65 -6.74
CA ASN A 378 -8.10 -12.06 -7.09
C ASN A 378 -9.18 -12.33 -8.15
N MET A 379 -10.29 -11.61 -8.09
CA MET A 379 -11.40 -11.75 -9.03
C MET A 379 -11.13 -11.10 -10.38
N MET A 380 -10.16 -10.15 -10.45
CA MET A 380 -9.83 -9.39 -11.65
C MET A 380 -11.02 -8.61 -12.25
N GLU A 381 -11.99 -8.27 -11.40
CA GLU A 381 -13.18 -7.48 -11.80
C GLU A 381 -12.91 -5.98 -11.78
N LEU A 382 -11.99 -5.52 -10.95
CA LEU A 382 -11.54 -4.14 -10.91
C LEU A 382 -10.25 -3.99 -11.74
N GLY A 383 -10.11 -2.86 -12.40
CA GLY A 383 -8.94 -2.53 -13.19
C GLY A 383 -8.57 -1.06 -13.01
N GLY A 384 -7.29 -0.78 -12.96
CA GLY A 384 -6.81 0.59 -12.77
C GLY A 384 -5.35 0.63 -12.36
N ALA A 385 -4.86 1.84 -12.16
CA ALA A 385 -3.48 2.09 -11.78
C ALA A 385 -3.23 2.09 -10.26
N GLU A 386 -4.24 1.78 -9.44
CA GLU A 386 -4.15 1.86 -7.98
C GLU A 386 -4.27 0.48 -7.29
N ILE A 387 -3.82 -0.59 -7.96
CA ILE A 387 -3.98 -1.96 -7.49
C ILE A 387 -2.63 -2.55 -7.08
N ALA A 388 -2.48 -2.92 -5.81
CA ALA A 388 -1.28 -3.61 -5.30
C ALA A 388 -1.53 -4.30 -3.95
N GLY A 389 -0.64 -5.22 -3.56
CA GLY A 389 -0.60 -5.73 -2.18
C GLY A 389 -0.44 -4.60 -1.18
N ILE A 390 0.54 -3.72 -1.44
CA ILE A 390 0.72 -2.45 -0.70
C ILE A 390 0.88 -1.32 -1.72
N LYS A 391 0.04 -0.29 -1.64
CA LYS A 391 0.11 0.91 -2.49
C LYS A 391 0.19 2.16 -1.62
N MET A 392 1.30 2.90 -1.74
CA MET A 392 1.53 4.09 -0.92
C MET A 392 1.97 5.28 -1.77
N HIS A 393 1.32 6.42 -1.57
CA HIS A 393 1.75 7.74 -2.04
C HIS A 393 2.36 8.53 -0.88
N ALA A 394 3.40 9.28 -1.14
CA ALA A 394 4.14 10.04 -0.14
C ALA A 394 4.63 9.13 1.01
N ALA A 395 5.29 8.05 0.64
CA ALA A 395 5.89 7.10 1.58
C ALA A 395 7.20 7.66 2.13
N ILE A 396 7.11 8.59 3.09
CA ILE A 396 8.28 9.20 3.74
C ILE A 396 8.65 8.39 4.97
N ASP A 397 9.90 7.93 5.05
CA ASP A 397 10.43 7.12 6.16
C ASP A 397 9.59 5.87 6.46
N VAL A 398 9.05 5.21 5.45
CA VAL A 398 8.26 3.99 5.62
C VAL A 398 9.16 2.76 5.49
N ILE A 399 9.02 1.82 6.42
CA ILE A 399 9.76 0.56 6.41
C ILE A 399 8.81 -0.58 6.08
N TYR A 400 9.08 -1.30 5.00
CA TYR A 400 8.41 -2.54 4.62
C TYR A 400 9.40 -3.70 4.83
N ARG A 401 9.18 -4.53 5.85
CA ARG A 401 10.15 -5.59 6.14
C ARG A 401 9.52 -6.93 6.51
N ARG A 402 10.16 -8.01 6.09
CA ARG A 402 9.79 -9.38 6.40
C ARG A 402 8.31 -9.69 6.09
N ASN A 403 7.78 -9.08 5.03
CA ASN A 403 6.45 -9.43 4.53
C ASN A 403 6.58 -10.55 3.49
N HIS A 404 5.59 -11.43 3.47
CA HIS A 404 5.40 -12.44 2.44
C HIS A 404 4.26 -11.98 1.53
N ILE A 405 4.57 -11.63 0.28
CA ILE A 405 3.62 -11.00 -0.66
C ILE A 405 3.57 -11.84 -1.93
N HIS A 406 2.39 -12.41 -2.23
CA HIS A 406 2.24 -13.27 -3.40
C HIS A 406 0.80 -13.29 -3.95
N HIS A 407 0.64 -13.71 -5.21
CA HIS A 407 -0.66 -13.73 -5.90
C HIS A 407 -1.39 -12.38 -5.80
N CYS A 408 -0.63 -11.31 -5.77
CA CYS A 408 -1.11 -9.95 -5.97
C CYS A 408 -0.88 -9.55 -7.42
N THR A 409 -1.69 -8.66 -7.97
CA THR A 409 -1.41 -8.11 -9.31
C THR A 409 -0.07 -7.38 -9.29
N MET A 410 0.20 -6.63 -8.22
CA MET A 410 1.49 -6.01 -7.91
C MET A 410 1.81 -6.19 -6.42
N GLY A 411 3.08 -6.36 -6.07
CA GLY A 411 3.49 -6.53 -4.68
C GLY A 411 3.47 -5.22 -3.89
N ILE A 412 4.55 -4.44 -3.98
CA ILE A 412 4.65 -3.10 -3.34
C ILE A 412 4.76 -2.04 -4.44
N TRP A 413 3.96 -1.01 -4.34
CA TRP A 413 4.03 0.17 -5.19
C TRP A 413 4.26 1.42 -4.32
N CYS A 414 5.49 1.95 -4.36
CA CYS A 414 5.85 3.24 -3.79
C CYS A 414 5.70 4.29 -4.88
N ASP A 415 4.57 4.99 -4.86
CA ASP A 415 4.20 5.98 -5.85
C ASP A 415 4.30 7.38 -5.25
N TRP A 416 4.68 8.35 -6.04
CA TRP A 416 4.82 9.75 -5.69
C TRP A 416 5.47 10.00 -4.32
N GLU A 417 6.68 10.59 -4.35
CA GLU A 417 7.37 11.12 -3.18
C GLU A 417 7.82 10.05 -2.17
N ALA A 418 8.15 8.84 -2.63
CA ALA A 418 8.85 7.90 -1.76
C ALA A 418 10.24 8.48 -1.42
N GLN A 419 10.51 8.74 -0.13
CA GLN A 419 11.74 9.34 0.37
C GLN A 419 12.07 8.78 1.75
N GLY A 420 13.34 8.44 2.03
CA GLY A 420 13.75 7.77 3.27
C GLY A 420 13.14 6.36 3.44
N THR A 421 12.53 5.83 2.38
CA THR A 421 11.77 4.58 2.40
C THR A 421 12.70 3.37 2.25
N ARG A 422 12.41 2.31 3.02
CA ARG A 422 13.17 1.05 2.97
C ARG A 422 12.28 -0.16 2.77
N ILE A 423 12.62 -0.99 1.78
CA ILE A 423 11.99 -2.29 1.49
C ILE A 423 13.05 -3.36 1.75
N THR A 424 12.89 -4.16 2.81
CA THR A 424 13.96 -5.06 3.26
C THR A 424 13.45 -6.41 3.75
N GLN A 425 14.19 -7.50 3.45
CA GLN A 425 13.92 -8.85 3.94
C GLN A 425 12.52 -9.39 3.57
N ASN A 426 11.91 -8.91 2.48
CA ASN A 426 10.61 -9.39 2.02
C ASN A 426 10.76 -10.55 1.03
N LEU A 427 9.75 -11.41 0.99
CA LEU A 427 9.60 -12.46 0.01
C LEU A 427 8.45 -12.12 -0.94
N PHE A 428 8.77 -12.12 -2.24
CA PHE A 428 7.80 -11.93 -3.31
C PHE A 428 7.82 -13.11 -4.27
N HIS A 429 6.65 -13.59 -4.68
CA HIS A 429 6.51 -14.58 -5.75
C HIS A 429 5.09 -14.55 -6.32
N ASP A 430 4.92 -14.97 -7.55
CA ASP A 430 3.60 -15.08 -8.21
C ASP A 430 2.78 -13.78 -8.21
N ASN A 431 3.43 -12.61 -8.13
CA ASN A 431 2.78 -11.30 -8.29
C ASN A 431 2.69 -10.99 -9.78
N GLN A 432 1.60 -11.41 -10.40
CA GLN A 432 1.42 -11.34 -11.84
C GLN A 432 -0.07 -11.44 -12.18
N ARG A 433 -0.39 -11.28 -13.46
CA ARG A 433 -1.71 -11.61 -13.98
C ARG A 433 -1.81 -13.09 -14.30
N PRO A 434 -2.99 -13.67 -14.21
CA PRO A 434 -3.24 -14.96 -14.84
C PRO A 434 -2.81 -14.94 -16.31
N SER A 435 -2.17 -15.99 -16.79
CA SER A 435 -1.61 -16.07 -18.16
C SER A 435 -2.64 -15.86 -19.27
N PHE A 436 -3.91 -16.13 -18.98
CA PHE A 436 -5.06 -15.94 -19.88
C PHE A 436 -5.65 -14.52 -19.83
N ALA A 437 -5.30 -13.69 -18.85
CA ALA A 437 -5.77 -12.31 -18.73
C ALA A 437 -5.14 -11.33 -19.75
N LYS A 438 -4.50 -11.84 -20.79
CA LYS A 438 -3.84 -11.08 -21.88
C LYS A 438 -4.75 -10.09 -22.62
N GLN A 439 -6.06 -10.21 -22.46
CA GLN A 439 -7.05 -9.42 -23.19
C GLN A 439 -7.69 -8.29 -22.36
N LEU A 440 -7.33 -8.13 -21.09
CA LEU A 440 -7.82 -7.00 -20.32
C LEU A 440 -7.25 -5.70 -20.89
N LYS A 441 -8.12 -4.90 -21.49
CA LYS A 441 -7.81 -3.53 -21.90
C LYS A 441 -7.60 -2.68 -20.66
N GLY A 442 -6.54 -1.91 -20.63
CA GLY A 442 -6.10 -1.14 -19.48
C GLY A 442 -4.95 -1.88 -18.81
N GLY A 443 -3.74 -1.46 -19.13
CA GLY A 443 -2.53 -2.13 -18.69
C GLY A 443 -2.43 -2.11 -17.16
N MET A 444 -2.66 -3.26 -16.53
CA MET A 444 -2.24 -3.41 -15.15
C MET A 444 -0.77 -3.82 -15.13
N MET A 445 0.05 -3.03 -14.48
CA MET A 445 1.44 -3.35 -14.21
C MET A 445 1.51 -4.50 -13.20
N CYS A 446 2.47 -5.37 -13.35
CA CYS A 446 2.59 -6.60 -12.56
C CYS A 446 4.04 -6.81 -12.15
N GLN A 447 4.48 -6.20 -11.07
CA GLN A 447 5.83 -6.32 -10.54
C GLN A 447 5.82 -6.69 -9.07
N ASP A 448 6.92 -7.25 -8.56
CA ASP A 448 7.12 -7.41 -7.12
C ASP A 448 7.24 -6.05 -6.44
N ILE A 449 8.01 -5.14 -7.05
CA ILE A 449 8.21 -3.78 -6.55
C ILE A 449 8.12 -2.79 -7.72
N PHE A 450 7.34 -1.74 -7.53
CA PHE A 450 7.36 -0.57 -8.39
C PHE A 450 7.65 0.69 -7.57
N VAL A 451 8.67 1.46 -8.00
CA VAL A 451 8.99 2.78 -7.45
C VAL A 451 8.77 3.82 -8.53
N GLU A 452 7.85 4.75 -8.27
CA GLU A 452 7.41 5.75 -9.26
C GLU A 452 7.50 7.17 -8.70
N VAL A 453 8.04 8.06 -9.51
CA VAL A 453 8.03 9.53 -9.35
C VAL A 453 8.46 9.99 -7.95
N GLY A 454 9.65 9.57 -7.53
CA GLY A 454 10.31 10.00 -6.30
C GLY A 454 11.73 10.51 -6.56
N HIS A 455 12.27 11.28 -5.64
CA HIS A 455 13.65 11.76 -5.71
C HIS A 455 14.62 10.93 -4.86
N GLY A 456 14.11 9.87 -4.21
CA GLY A 456 14.89 9.07 -3.26
C GLY A 456 15.13 9.80 -1.91
N PRO A 457 15.90 9.20 -1.03
CA PRO A 457 16.45 7.86 -1.14
C PRO A 457 15.36 6.78 -1.00
N THR A 458 15.39 5.77 -1.86
CA THR A 458 14.61 4.55 -1.70
C THR A 458 15.55 3.36 -1.62
N LEU A 459 15.57 2.67 -0.49
CA LEU A 459 16.47 1.56 -0.23
C LEU A 459 15.75 0.22 -0.35
N ILE A 460 16.26 -0.67 -1.21
CA ILE A 460 15.73 -2.02 -1.45
C ILE A 460 16.85 -3.01 -1.13
N ASP A 461 16.75 -3.72 0.02
CA ASP A 461 17.85 -4.58 0.44
C ASP A 461 17.41 -5.94 0.99
N ASN A 462 18.24 -6.95 0.79
CA ASN A 462 18.02 -8.30 1.30
C ASN A 462 16.65 -8.90 0.94
N ASN A 463 16.03 -8.51 -0.17
CA ASN A 463 14.75 -9.09 -0.60
C ASN A 463 14.97 -10.29 -1.54
N ILE A 464 13.93 -11.13 -1.64
CA ILE A 464 13.83 -12.24 -2.56
C ILE A 464 12.65 -11.95 -3.50
N LEU A 465 12.95 -11.62 -4.77
CA LEU A 465 11.99 -11.23 -5.80
C LEU A 465 11.95 -12.31 -6.89
N LEU A 466 10.88 -13.10 -6.92
CA LEU A 466 10.77 -14.30 -7.74
C LEU A 466 9.66 -14.27 -8.79
N SER A 467 8.85 -13.23 -8.85
CA SER A 467 7.82 -13.09 -9.90
C SER A 467 8.44 -12.84 -11.27
N ASP A 468 7.67 -13.00 -12.33
CA ASP A 468 8.15 -12.86 -13.72
C ASP A 468 8.68 -11.45 -14.03
N ALA A 469 8.14 -10.43 -13.35
CA ALA A 469 8.64 -9.07 -13.36
C ALA A 469 8.96 -8.67 -11.90
N SER A 470 10.23 -8.42 -11.62
CA SER A 470 10.67 -8.14 -10.25
C SER A 470 10.61 -6.66 -9.91
N LEU A 471 11.11 -5.79 -10.79
CA LEU A 471 11.26 -4.37 -10.47
C LEU A 471 10.90 -3.49 -11.66
N ARG A 472 10.14 -2.45 -11.38
CA ARG A 472 9.93 -1.31 -12.28
C ARG A 472 10.38 -0.03 -11.59
N MET A 473 11.17 0.77 -12.29
CA MET A 473 11.65 2.07 -11.83
C MET A 473 11.24 3.17 -12.81
N ALA A 474 10.45 4.13 -12.35
CA ALA A 474 10.13 5.36 -13.04
C ALA A 474 10.47 6.56 -12.11
N THR A 475 11.70 6.57 -11.59
CA THR A 475 12.11 7.38 -10.45
C THR A 475 13.62 7.66 -10.52
N GLN A 476 14.19 8.22 -9.48
CA GLN A 476 15.63 8.37 -9.24
C GLN A 476 15.98 8.11 -7.78
N GLY A 477 17.25 7.93 -7.45
CA GLY A 477 17.70 7.78 -6.08
C GLY A 477 17.34 6.45 -5.43
N VAL A 478 17.41 5.34 -6.18
CA VAL A 478 17.18 3.99 -5.66
C VAL A 478 18.51 3.30 -5.36
N ALA A 479 18.62 2.67 -4.20
CA ALA A 479 19.73 1.78 -3.87
C ALA A 479 19.23 0.34 -3.69
N MET A 480 19.81 -0.59 -4.45
CA MET A 480 19.55 -2.01 -4.38
C MET A 480 20.78 -2.74 -3.83
N VAL A 481 20.65 -3.37 -2.66
CA VAL A 481 21.79 -3.98 -1.95
C VAL A 481 21.45 -5.40 -1.49
N HIS A 482 22.25 -6.38 -1.90
CA HIS A 482 22.09 -7.77 -1.46
C HIS A 482 20.73 -8.42 -1.75
N ASN A 483 20.07 -8.11 -2.86
CA ASN A 483 18.82 -8.76 -3.25
C ASN A 483 19.07 -9.99 -4.13
N LEU A 484 18.09 -10.89 -4.18
CA LEU A 484 17.94 -11.93 -5.21
C LEU A 484 16.80 -11.51 -6.14
N ILE A 485 17.09 -11.37 -7.43
CA ILE A 485 16.17 -10.83 -8.44
C ILE A 485 16.07 -11.82 -9.59
N CYS A 486 14.90 -12.43 -9.78
CA CYS A 486 14.69 -13.49 -10.78
C CYS A 486 13.77 -13.09 -11.94
N GLY A 487 13.08 -11.96 -11.86
CA GLY A 487 12.20 -11.45 -12.90
C GLY A 487 12.74 -10.22 -13.60
N ALA A 488 12.02 -9.78 -14.63
CA ALA A 488 12.41 -8.63 -15.44
C ALA A 488 12.63 -7.37 -14.59
N PHE A 489 13.63 -6.59 -14.99
CA PHE A 489 13.93 -5.30 -14.44
C PHE A 489 13.69 -4.23 -15.52
N THR A 490 12.75 -3.33 -15.27
CA THR A 490 12.34 -2.29 -16.21
C THR A 490 12.67 -0.92 -15.64
N CYS A 491 13.37 -0.11 -16.42
CA CYS A 491 13.58 1.32 -16.16
C CYS A 491 12.82 2.12 -17.21
N VAL A 492 11.91 2.98 -16.79
CA VAL A 492 11.06 3.76 -17.69
C VAL A 492 11.27 5.26 -17.47
N GLY A 493 11.51 5.99 -18.58
CA GLY A 493 11.71 7.43 -18.57
C GLY A 493 10.45 8.24 -18.96
N GLY A 494 9.45 7.57 -19.51
CA GLY A 494 8.27 8.24 -20.03
C GLY A 494 7.35 8.81 -18.94
N GLY A 495 6.73 9.95 -19.22
CA GLY A 495 5.67 10.54 -18.38
C GLY A 495 6.13 11.18 -17.06
N THR A 496 7.41 11.17 -16.74
CA THR A 496 7.92 11.70 -15.45
C THR A 496 8.38 13.16 -15.54
N GLY A 497 8.93 13.57 -16.67
CA GLY A 497 9.56 14.89 -16.85
C GLY A 497 8.62 16.10 -16.71
N TRP A 498 7.32 15.92 -16.84
CA TRP A 498 6.31 16.98 -16.70
C TRP A 498 5.59 16.95 -15.34
N ARG A 499 5.93 15.98 -14.45
CA ARG A 499 5.20 15.80 -13.20
C ARG A 499 5.64 16.73 -12.08
N TYR A 500 6.77 17.41 -12.15
CA TYR A 500 7.27 18.36 -11.14
C TYR A 500 6.96 17.92 -9.71
N THR A 501 7.70 16.92 -9.27
CA THR A 501 7.43 16.21 -8.02
C THR A 501 8.05 16.94 -6.83
N PRO A 502 7.34 17.10 -5.71
CA PRO A 502 7.93 17.61 -4.47
C PRO A 502 8.99 16.65 -3.92
N TYR A 503 9.98 17.23 -3.24
CA TYR A 503 10.87 16.50 -2.35
C TYR A 503 10.93 17.21 -0.99
N HIS A 504 11.28 16.47 0.02
CA HIS A 504 11.05 16.86 1.41
C HIS A 504 12.36 17.09 2.15
N ILE A 505 12.30 17.88 3.23
CA ILE A 505 13.40 17.98 4.17
C ILE A 505 13.65 16.57 4.75
N PRO A 506 14.92 16.10 4.86
CA PRO A 506 15.25 14.78 5.37
C PRO A 506 14.48 14.39 6.64
N HIS A 507 13.85 13.21 6.63
CA HIS A 507 13.07 12.66 7.74
C HIS A 507 11.88 13.52 8.20
N ARG A 508 11.30 14.32 7.28
CA ARG A 508 10.20 15.24 7.53
C ARG A 508 9.19 15.24 6.39
N THR A 509 8.02 15.79 6.68
CA THR A 509 6.95 15.96 5.67
C THR A 509 6.95 17.35 5.03
N GLU A 510 7.75 18.29 5.53
CA GLU A 510 7.83 19.64 4.98
C GLU A 510 8.51 19.63 3.60
N VAL A 511 7.86 20.21 2.63
CA VAL A 511 8.37 20.31 1.26
C VAL A 511 9.60 21.21 1.24
N MET A 512 10.71 20.68 0.70
CA MET A 512 11.97 21.42 0.50
C MET A 512 12.00 22.09 -0.89
N GLY A 513 11.50 21.37 -1.91
CA GLY A 513 11.50 21.89 -3.27
C GLY A 513 10.66 21.03 -4.22
N PHE A 514 10.73 21.37 -5.50
CA PHE A 514 10.06 20.67 -6.61
C PHE A 514 11.03 20.52 -7.77
N MET A 515 11.14 19.33 -8.29
CA MET A 515 11.96 19.07 -9.48
C MET A 515 11.27 18.01 -10.36
N THR A 516 11.61 18.01 -11.64
CA THR A 516 11.29 16.91 -12.54
C THR A 516 12.17 15.71 -12.21
N ILE A 517 11.71 14.51 -12.50
CA ILE A 517 12.54 13.30 -12.31
C ILE A 517 13.55 13.24 -13.45
N LEU A 518 14.84 13.26 -13.12
CA LEU A 518 15.95 13.21 -14.09
C LEU A 518 16.37 11.77 -14.41
N HIS A 519 15.97 10.82 -13.59
CA HIS A 519 16.42 9.42 -13.57
C HIS A 519 17.94 9.26 -13.28
N GLY A 520 18.33 8.06 -12.90
CA GLY A 520 19.68 7.82 -12.36
C GLY A 520 19.74 8.13 -10.88
N ASP A 521 20.92 8.51 -10.39
CA ASP A 521 21.22 8.55 -8.95
C ASP A 521 20.98 7.18 -8.28
N ASP A 522 21.21 6.10 -9.05
CA ASP A 522 20.85 4.74 -8.64
C ASP A 522 22.11 3.91 -8.30
N ARG A 523 21.99 3.03 -7.33
CA ARG A 523 23.07 2.18 -6.81
C ARG A 523 22.67 0.71 -6.85
N PHE A 524 23.52 -0.14 -7.43
CA PHE A 524 23.30 -1.57 -7.52
C PHE A 524 24.51 -2.31 -6.96
N TYR A 525 24.42 -2.75 -5.70
CA TYR A 525 25.53 -3.38 -5.00
C TYR A 525 25.21 -4.78 -4.52
N ASN A 526 26.08 -5.74 -4.81
CA ASN A 526 26.08 -7.06 -4.20
C ASN A 526 24.77 -7.88 -4.44
N ASN A 527 24.02 -7.63 -5.50
CA ASN A 527 22.81 -8.37 -5.82
C ASN A 527 23.13 -9.64 -6.63
N ILE A 528 22.19 -10.60 -6.64
CA ILE A 528 22.21 -11.75 -7.56
C ILE A 528 21.04 -11.59 -8.51
N PHE A 529 21.33 -11.54 -9.81
CA PHE A 529 20.37 -11.51 -10.90
C PHE A 529 20.33 -12.87 -11.60
N VAL A 530 19.15 -13.45 -11.74
CA VAL A 530 18.94 -14.73 -12.38
C VAL A 530 17.88 -14.60 -13.48
N GLN A 531 18.25 -14.86 -14.72
CA GLN A 531 17.27 -14.97 -15.81
C GLN A 531 16.49 -16.26 -15.64
N LYS A 532 15.40 -16.25 -14.88
CA LYS A 532 14.61 -17.43 -14.54
C LYS A 532 13.79 -17.94 -15.71
N TRP A 533 13.29 -17.03 -16.54
CA TRP A 533 12.42 -17.32 -17.67
C TRP A 533 13.04 -16.88 -19.00
N PRO A 534 12.81 -17.59 -20.12
CA PRO A 534 13.18 -17.09 -21.43
C PRO A 534 12.48 -15.76 -21.74
N LYS A 535 13.16 -14.83 -22.43
CA LYS A 535 12.62 -13.52 -22.80
C LYS A 535 11.24 -13.59 -23.48
N GLU A 536 11.02 -14.62 -24.29
CA GLU A 536 9.78 -14.85 -25.05
C GLU A 536 8.61 -15.30 -24.15
N ALA A 537 8.88 -15.79 -22.95
CA ALA A 537 7.86 -16.24 -22.00
C ALA A 537 7.13 -15.05 -21.34
N PHE A 538 7.77 -13.88 -21.29
CA PHE A 538 7.16 -12.70 -20.71
C PHE A 538 6.16 -12.06 -21.68
N THR A 539 4.89 -12.11 -21.32
CA THR A 539 3.85 -11.31 -21.99
C THR A 539 3.51 -10.13 -21.09
N VAL A 540 4.31 -9.09 -21.21
CA VAL A 540 3.97 -7.83 -20.56
C VAL A 540 3.04 -7.06 -21.46
N MET A 541 1.91 -6.62 -20.92
CA MET A 541 0.99 -5.74 -21.64
C MET A 541 1.35 -4.29 -21.33
N HIS A 542 1.59 -3.51 -22.38
CA HIS A 542 1.82 -2.08 -22.29
C HIS A 542 0.52 -1.32 -22.19
N ASP A 543 0.47 -0.35 -21.32
CA ASP A 543 -0.42 0.78 -21.49
C ASP A 543 0.35 1.87 -22.28
N SER A 544 -0.02 2.06 -23.52
CA SER A 544 0.65 2.98 -24.44
C SER A 544 0.33 4.46 -24.16
N ASN A 545 -0.49 4.76 -23.14
CA ASN A 545 -0.93 6.14 -22.90
C ASN A 545 0.17 7.07 -22.38
N ASP A 546 1.23 6.53 -21.78
CA ASP A 546 2.33 7.33 -21.24
C ASP A 546 3.58 7.36 -22.14
N GLY A 547 3.51 6.81 -23.35
CA GLY A 547 4.69 6.71 -24.22
C GLY A 547 5.80 5.87 -23.62
N VAL A 548 5.44 4.91 -22.80
CA VAL A 548 6.37 3.98 -22.18
C VAL A 548 6.89 3.06 -23.26
N ASP A 549 8.20 3.05 -23.43
CA ASP A 549 8.91 2.12 -24.31
C ASP A 549 8.60 0.68 -23.91
N GLU A 550 8.87 -0.25 -24.82
CA GLU A 550 8.71 -1.68 -24.58
C GLU A 550 9.35 -2.04 -23.24
N GLU A 551 8.59 -2.66 -22.34
CA GLU A 551 9.14 -3.14 -21.09
C GLU A 551 10.29 -4.10 -21.37
N ASN A 552 11.42 -3.85 -20.74
CA ASN A 552 12.54 -4.75 -20.81
C ASN A 552 12.15 -6.09 -20.16
N ARG A 553 12.33 -7.17 -20.92
CA ARG A 553 12.05 -8.54 -20.46
C ARG A 553 13.31 -9.25 -19.97
N GLU A 554 14.40 -8.53 -19.94
CA GLU A 554 15.68 -9.05 -19.52
C GLU A 554 15.92 -8.76 -18.04
N VAL A 555 16.68 -9.63 -17.41
CA VAL A 555 17.09 -9.46 -16.02
C VAL A 555 18.51 -8.93 -15.98
N GLY A 556 18.75 -7.92 -15.17
CA GLY A 556 20.09 -7.37 -14.95
C GLY A 556 20.20 -5.86 -15.01
N THR A 557 21.39 -5.36 -14.83
CA THR A 557 21.69 -3.92 -14.73
C THR A 557 22.07 -3.27 -16.07
N HIS A 558 22.06 -4.01 -17.18
CA HIS A 558 22.35 -3.48 -18.53
C HIS A 558 21.37 -2.36 -18.95
N VAL A 559 20.19 -2.28 -18.34
CA VAL A 559 19.25 -1.17 -18.52
C VAL A 559 19.83 0.19 -18.14
N MET A 560 20.95 0.21 -17.41
CA MET A 560 21.69 1.40 -16.98
C MET A 560 22.86 1.74 -17.91
N ASP A 561 23.05 1.05 -19.01
CA ASP A 561 24.22 1.24 -19.91
C ASP A 561 24.34 2.66 -20.45
N GLU A 562 23.23 3.35 -20.69
CA GLU A 562 23.20 4.70 -21.24
C GLU A 562 23.31 5.79 -20.16
N TYR A 563 23.24 5.42 -18.87
CA TYR A 563 23.38 6.37 -17.78
C TYR A 563 24.87 6.69 -17.53
N PRO A 564 25.22 7.96 -17.19
CA PRO A 564 26.61 8.34 -16.96
C PRO A 564 27.18 7.69 -15.68
N THR A 565 28.51 7.48 -15.65
CA THR A 565 29.23 7.37 -14.38
C THR A 565 29.36 8.73 -13.71
N TRP A 566 29.80 8.76 -12.44
CA TRP A 566 30.07 10.03 -11.75
C TRP A 566 31.09 10.89 -12.51
N GLU A 567 32.17 10.30 -13.01
CA GLU A 567 33.22 11.00 -13.74
C GLU A 567 32.72 11.54 -15.11
N GLU A 568 31.89 10.76 -15.83
CA GLU A 568 31.25 11.19 -17.07
C GLU A 568 30.28 12.35 -16.81
N TRP A 569 29.49 12.28 -15.75
CA TRP A 569 28.50 13.28 -15.39
C TRP A 569 29.16 14.59 -14.97
N ILE A 570 30.13 14.55 -14.03
CA ILE A 570 30.78 15.75 -13.52
C ILE A 570 31.61 16.46 -14.61
N SER A 571 32.15 15.72 -15.58
CA SER A 571 32.91 16.28 -16.70
C SER A 571 32.12 17.19 -17.62
N GLN A 572 30.78 17.15 -17.54
CA GLN A 572 29.90 18.04 -18.32
C GLN A 572 29.84 19.46 -17.73
N PHE A 573 30.31 19.64 -16.52
CA PHE A 573 30.30 20.94 -15.83
C PHE A 573 31.71 21.56 -15.83
N ASP A 574 31.75 22.85 -16.11
CA ASP A 574 33.01 23.62 -16.11
C ASP A 574 33.39 24.03 -14.65
N MET A 575 33.98 23.07 -13.92
CA MET A 575 34.29 23.23 -12.50
C MET A 575 35.64 23.95 -12.27
N ASP A 576 36.47 24.11 -13.30
CA ASP A 576 37.84 24.63 -13.20
C ASP A 576 37.94 26.13 -13.53
N THR A 577 36.82 26.83 -13.73
CA THR A 577 36.81 28.25 -14.06
C THR A 577 36.04 29.09 -13.04
N ASP A 578 36.53 30.27 -12.74
CA ASP A 578 35.84 31.28 -11.91
C ASP A 578 34.68 31.95 -12.64
N THR A 579 34.55 31.73 -13.94
CA THR A 579 33.52 32.33 -14.81
C THR A 579 32.84 31.27 -15.71
N PRO A 580 32.11 30.32 -15.14
CA PRO A 580 31.49 29.24 -15.90
C PRO A 580 30.42 29.79 -16.87
N ASP A 581 30.35 29.19 -18.08
CA ASP A 581 29.30 29.49 -19.04
C ASP A 581 28.06 28.69 -18.68
N MET A 582 27.19 29.29 -17.87
CA MET A 582 25.96 28.66 -17.39
C MET A 582 25.03 28.23 -18.55
N GLY A 583 25.01 28.97 -19.65
CA GLY A 583 24.19 28.60 -20.80
C GLY A 583 24.66 27.33 -21.51
N LYS A 584 25.95 27.03 -21.48
CA LYS A 584 26.48 25.77 -22.00
C LYS A 584 26.24 24.58 -21.06
N MET A 585 26.23 24.85 -19.76
CA MET A 585 26.03 23.82 -18.75
C MET A 585 24.55 23.47 -18.51
N GLU A 586 23.63 24.40 -18.84
CA GLU A 586 22.19 24.20 -18.59
C GLU A 586 21.64 22.85 -19.05
N PRO A 587 21.94 22.34 -20.27
CA PRO A 587 21.43 21.02 -20.69
C PRO A 587 21.91 19.88 -19.81
N ALA A 588 23.11 19.95 -19.22
CA ALA A 588 23.64 18.92 -18.34
C ALA A 588 22.89 18.85 -17.01
N HIS A 589 22.32 19.97 -16.54
CA HIS A 589 21.50 20.01 -15.32
C HIS A 589 20.16 19.26 -15.46
N PHE A 590 19.73 18.96 -16.70
CA PHE A 590 18.50 18.22 -16.99
C PHE A 590 18.78 16.86 -17.65
N GLY A 591 20.06 16.45 -17.71
CA GLY A 591 20.47 15.13 -18.15
C GLY A 591 20.27 14.08 -17.05
N HIS A 592 20.43 12.81 -17.42
CA HIS A 592 20.40 11.71 -16.45
C HIS A 592 21.50 11.85 -15.41
N LEU A 593 21.15 11.55 -14.16
CA LEU A 593 22.06 11.49 -13.03
C LEU A 593 22.94 10.22 -13.11
N PRO A 594 24.10 10.19 -12.45
CA PRO A 594 25.01 9.05 -12.51
C PRO A 594 24.46 7.79 -11.85
N VAL A 595 25.03 6.63 -12.26
CA VAL A 595 24.73 5.32 -11.64
C VAL A 595 25.99 4.65 -11.13
N TRP A 596 25.85 3.87 -10.06
CA TRP A 596 26.93 3.11 -9.43
C TRP A 596 26.57 1.61 -9.40
N VAL A 597 27.39 0.79 -10.04
CA VAL A 597 27.13 -0.65 -10.20
C VAL A 597 28.39 -1.42 -9.83
N LYS A 598 28.31 -2.30 -8.79
CA LYS A 598 29.47 -3.08 -8.35
C LYS A 598 29.04 -4.31 -7.52
N GLY A 599 29.78 -5.39 -7.65
CA GLY A 599 29.63 -6.56 -6.78
C GLY A 599 28.46 -7.48 -7.12
N ASN A 600 27.84 -7.31 -8.27
CA ASN A 600 26.67 -8.10 -8.64
C ASN A 600 27.05 -9.42 -9.34
N VAL A 601 26.14 -10.38 -9.26
CA VAL A 601 26.25 -11.70 -9.91
C VAL A 601 25.11 -11.85 -10.93
N TYR A 602 25.45 -12.40 -12.10
CA TYR A 602 24.51 -12.58 -13.22
C TYR A 602 24.53 -14.02 -13.70
N LEU A 603 23.39 -14.68 -13.62
CA LEU A 603 23.20 -16.11 -13.90
C LEU A 603 22.12 -16.34 -14.97
N ASN A 604 22.20 -17.48 -15.68
CA ASN A 604 21.25 -17.91 -16.71
C ASN A 604 21.03 -16.89 -17.84
N GLY A 605 22.03 -16.06 -18.16
CA GLY A 605 21.92 -15.05 -19.20
C GLY A 605 21.41 -13.66 -18.72
N ALA A 606 21.30 -13.44 -17.42
CA ALA A 606 21.16 -12.10 -16.87
C ALA A 606 22.36 -11.22 -17.29
N GLN A 607 22.12 -9.94 -17.51
CA GLN A 607 23.08 -9.06 -18.17
C GLN A 607 23.62 -7.96 -17.23
N ALA A 608 24.95 -7.85 -17.18
CA ALA A 608 25.64 -6.81 -16.43
C ALA A 608 25.64 -5.48 -17.18
N CYS A 609 25.62 -4.38 -16.44
CA CYS A 609 25.95 -3.06 -16.97
C CYS A 609 27.39 -3.04 -17.50
N LYS A 610 27.62 -2.49 -18.68
CA LYS A 610 28.95 -2.37 -19.32
C LYS A 610 29.97 -1.60 -18.48
N LYS A 611 29.48 -0.75 -17.58
CA LYS A 611 30.30 0.11 -16.70
C LYS A 611 30.67 -0.56 -15.37
N GLU A 612 30.15 -1.76 -15.10
CA GLU A 612 30.45 -2.47 -13.86
C GLU A 612 31.84 -3.09 -13.88
N THR A 613 32.64 -2.79 -12.86
CA THR A 613 34.06 -3.17 -12.83
C THR A 613 34.38 -4.41 -11.98
N HIS A 614 33.46 -4.83 -11.11
CA HIS A 614 33.61 -5.99 -10.23
C HIS A 614 32.28 -6.75 -10.22
N ASN A 615 32.21 -7.82 -11.01
CA ASN A 615 31.02 -8.66 -11.11
C ASN A 615 31.41 -10.13 -11.41
N LEU A 616 30.45 -11.00 -11.29
CA LEU A 616 30.53 -12.40 -11.74
C LEU A 616 29.42 -12.63 -12.76
N VAL A 617 29.77 -13.02 -13.98
CA VAL A 617 28.83 -13.45 -15.02
C VAL A 617 29.07 -14.90 -15.31
N ASP A 618 28.10 -15.77 -14.99
CA ASP A 618 28.16 -17.21 -15.29
C ASP A 618 27.20 -17.55 -16.43
N THR A 619 27.77 -18.09 -17.50
CA THR A 619 27.06 -18.52 -18.71
C THR A 619 27.11 -20.03 -18.95
N GLU A 620 27.78 -20.77 -18.07
CA GLU A 620 28.06 -22.22 -18.26
C GLU A 620 27.12 -23.10 -17.43
N HIS A 621 26.67 -22.65 -16.28
CA HIS A 621 25.85 -23.41 -15.34
C HIS A 621 24.38 -22.96 -15.37
N GLU A 622 23.49 -23.92 -15.08
CA GLU A 622 22.06 -23.65 -14.91
C GLU A 622 21.77 -23.44 -13.43
N ALA A 623 21.48 -22.18 -13.10
CA ALA A 623 21.06 -21.79 -11.76
C ALA A 623 19.55 -22.04 -11.58
N THR A 624 19.19 -22.62 -10.44
CA THR A 624 17.78 -22.92 -10.08
C THR A 624 17.36 -22.14 -8.84
N VAL A 625 16.16 -21.58 -8.88
CA VAL A 625 15.52 -20.93 -7.74
C VAL A 625 14.05 -21.31 -7.74
N GLU A 626 13.65 -22.10 -6.78
CA GLU A 626 12.27 -22.53 -6.62
C GLU A 626 11.78 -22.28 -5.21
N VAL A 627 10.57 -21.73 -5.08
CA VAL A 627 9.86 -21.65 -3.81
C VAL A 627 8.62 -22.53 -3.90
N ARG A 628 8.45 -23.39 -2.91
CA ARG A 628 7.29 -24.28 -2.79
C ARG A 628 6.65 -24.11 -1.43
N MET A 629 5.33 -24.14 -1.38
CA MET A 629 4.62 -24.14 -0.11
C MET A 629 4.67 -25.54 0.51
N GLN A 630 5.25 -25.66 1.69
CA GLN A 630 5.29 -26.88 2.48
C GLN A 630 4.73 -26.60 3.87
N ASP A 631 3.67 -27.32 4.26
CA ASP A 631 2.97 -27.11 5.54
C ASP A 631 2.56 -25.62 5.76
N GLY A 632 2.13 -24.96 4.68
CA GLY A 632 1.71 -23.54 4.71
C GLY A 632 2.85 -22.53 4.81
N LYS A 633 4.12 -22.97 4.64
CA LYS A 633 5.30 -22.10 4.67
C LYS A 633 6.08 -22.17 3.37
N PRO A 634 6.63 -21.05 2.88
CA PRO A 634 7.48 -21.03 1.71
C PRO A 634 8.85 -21.64 2.03
N VAL A 635 9.26 -22.57 1.19
CA VAL A 635 10.53 -23.30 1.30
C VAL A 635 11.32 -23.10 0.01
N LEU A 636 12.58 -22.68 0.14
CA LEU A 636 13.51 -22.44 -0.95
C LEU A 636 14.29 -23.71 -1.30
N SER A 637 14.39 -23.99 -2.60
CA SER A 637 15.34 -24.91 -3.19
C SER A 637 16.18 -24.16 -4.21
N THR A 638 17.52 -24.18 -4.06
CA THR A 638 18.42 -23.42 -4.94
C THR A 638 19.85 -23.99 -4.96
N ASN A 639 20.52 -23.83 -6.09
CA ASN A 639 21.94 -24.13 -6.27
C ASN A 639 22.79 -22.88 -6.55
N LEU A 640 22.21 -21.67 -6.42
CA LEU A 640 22.85 -20.39 -6.79
C LEU A 640 24.27 -20.24 -6.24
N TYR A 641 24.49 -20.64 -5.00
CA TYR A 641 25.75 -20.43 -4.29
C TYR A 641 26.83 -21.47 -4.67
N ASP A 642 26.49 -22.47 -5.48
CA ASP A 642 27.46 -23.46 -6.01
C ASP A 642 28.36 -22.86 -7.10
N PHE A 643 27.90 -21.76 -7.74
CA PHE A 643 28.56 -21.12 -8.88
C PHE A 643 29.31 -19.85 -8.54
N LEU A 644 29.37 -19.44 -7.27
CA LEU A 644 30.05 -18.23 -6.86
C LEU A 644 31.57 -18.34 -6.85
N ASP A 645 32.11 -19.58 -6.84
CA ASP A 645 33.52 -19.92 -7.02
C ASP A 645 34.51 -19.06 -6.18
N GLY A 646 34.11 -18.75 -4.93
CA GLY A 646 34.89 -17.89 -4.03
C GLY A 646 34.73 -16.39 -4.30
N PHE A 647 33.82 -15.98 -5.18
CA PHE A 647 33.51 -14.58 -5.40
C PHE A 647 32.96 -13.94 -4.12
N THR A 648 33.61 -12.87 -3.68
CA THR A 648 33.22 -12.11 -2.47
C THR A 648 33.12 -10.64 -2.80
N VAL A 649 32.36 -9.92 -1.98
CA VAL A 649 32.04 -8.51 -2.19
C VAL A 649 32.41 -7.66 -0.99
N ASP A 650 32.44 -6.34 -1.19
CA ASP A 650 32.74 -5.37 -0.14
C ASP A 650 31.52 -5.14 0.77
N MET A 651 31.77 -4.77 2.03
CA MET A 651 30.73 -4.32 2.95
C MET A 651 30.14 -2.99 2.46
N ILE A 652 28.84 -2.94 2.31
CA ILE A 652 28.10 -1.72 1.98
C ILE A 652 27.56 -1.09 3.27
N ASN A 653 27.55 0.23 3.31
CA ASN A 653 26.99 1.02 4.41
C ASN A 653 26.50 2.39 3.91
N SER A 654 25.94 3.19 4.79
CA SER A 654 25.44 4.54 4.47
C SER A 654 26.52 5.47 3.87
N ASP A 655 27.79 5.31 4.22
CA ASP A 655 28.86 6.15 3.67
C ASP A 655 29.17 5.78 2.21
N VAL A 656 29.10 4.49 1.87
CA VAL A 656 29.25 3.98 0.49
C VAL A 656 28.07 4.42 -0.38
N LEU A 657 26.84 4.36 0.14
CA LEU A 657 25.64 4.75 -0.59
C LEU A 657 25.53 6.27 -0.77
N GLY A 658 26.06 7.06 0.18
CA GLY A 658 26.03 8.52 0.11
C GLY A 658 24.62 9.10 0.33
N LYS A 659 24.24 10.05 -0.53
CA LYS A 659 22.99 10.80 -0.46
C LYS A 659 22.21 10.69 -1.78
N ALA A 660 20.90 10.77 -1.69
CA ALA A 660 20.06 11.06 -2.85
C ALA A 660 20.27 12.52 -3.29
N PHE A 661 20.24 12.76 -4.60
CA PHE A 661 20.70 14.00 -5.20
C PHE A 661 19.85 15.21 -4.80
N GLU A 662 18.52 15.17 -5.03
CA GLU A 662 17.66 16.32 -4.82
C GLU A 662 17.43 16.64 -3.34
N PRO A 663 17.01 15.68 -2.48
CA PRO A 663 16.74 15.97 -1.08
C PRO A 663 18.00 16.05 -0.21
N GLU A 664 19.17 15.70 -0.75
CA GLU A 664 20.42 15.55 0.01
C GLU A 664 20.31 14.62 1.24
N GLU A 665 19.30 13.77 1.26
CA GLU A 665 19.06 12.79 2.32
C GLU A 665 19.95 11.56 2.13
N ARG A 666 20.56 11.09 3.21
CA ARG A 666 21.39 9.88 3.22
C ARG A 666 20.54 8.63 3.15
N TYR A 667 21.13 7.55 2.63
CA TYR A 667 20.57 6.20 2.78
C TYR A 667 20.85 5.71 4.21
N GLU A 668 19.94 6.01 5.14
CA GLU A 668 20.10 5.76 6.57
C GLU A 668 18.76 5.37 7.23
N ASN A 669 18.76 5.08 8.52
CA ASN A 669 17.52 4.79 9.25
C ASN A 669 16.70 6.07 9.46
N PRO A 670 15.37 5.97 9.64
CA PRO A 670 14.47 7.13 9.89
C PRO A 670 14.81 7.99 11.12
N ASP A 671 15.69 7.53 11.98
CA ASP A 671 16.22 8.28 13.13
C ASP A 671 17.57 8.98 12.84
N GLY A 672 18.05 8.91 11.58
CA GLY A 672 19.32 9.48 11.16
C GLY A 672 20.56 8.64 11.53
N THR A 673 20.37 7.43 12.04
CA THR A 673 21.49 6.53 12.31
C THR A 673 21.94 5.80 11.04
N PRO A 674 23.24 5.63 10.82
CA PRO A 674 23.76 4.96 9.63
C PRO A 674 23.37 3.48 9.60
N ILE A 675 23.25 2.94 8.38
CA ILE A 675 23.03 1.52 8.12
C ILE A 675 24.35 0.88 7.71
N THR A 676 24.62 -0.32 8.22
CA THR A 676 25.61 -1.25 7.70
C THR A 676 24.87 -2.52 7.28
N PHE A 677 25.14 -3.01 6.05
CA PHE A 677 24.46 -4.21 5.53
C PHE A 677 25.17 -5.50 5.98
N ASP A 678 25.45 -5.59 7.27
CA ASP A 678 26.11 -6.72 7.94
C ASP A 678 25.15 -7.81 8.42
N TRP A 679 23.83 -7.62 8.23
CA TRP A 679 22.78 -8.60 8.48
C TRP A 679 22.16 -9.08 7.19
N ASP A 680 21.79 -10.36 7.13
CA ASP A 680 21.19 -10.99 5.96
C ASP A 680 19.64 -11.03 6.03
N TYR A 681 19.03 -11.76 5.08
CA TYR A 681 17.58 -11.97 5.01
C TYR A 681 16.99 -12.57 6.29
N PHE A 682 17.73 -13.48 6.95
CA PHE A 682 17.29 -14.13 8.20
C PHE A 682 17.68 -13.36 9.47
N GLY A 683 18.37 -12.25 9.35
CA GLY A 683 18.97 -11.56 10.47
C GLY A 683 20.23 -12.26 11.01
N SER A 684 20.92 -13.01 10.17
CA SER A 684 22.24 -13.57 10.48
C SER A 684 23.34 -12.58 10.12
N HIS A 685 24.41 -12.54 10.90
CA HIS A 685 25.51 -11.60 10.68
C HIS A 685 26.40 -12.08 9.54
N ARG A 686 26.73 -11.19 8.59
CA ARG A 686 27.69 -11.44 7.52
C ARG A 686 29.10 -11.35 8.07
N GLY A 687 29.86 -12.45 7.97
CA GLY A 687 31.24 -12.53 8.42
C GLY A 687 32.24 -11.88 7.48
N THR A 688 33.48 -12.38 7.51
CA THR A 688 34.52 -12.05 6.52
C THR A 688 34.29 -12.88 5.25
N GLY A 689 34.56 -12.29 4.07
CA GLY A 689 34.25 -12.95 2.79
C GLY A 689 32.76 -12.91 2.48
N ILE A 690 32.23 -11.69 2.42
CA ILE A 690 30.79 -11.42 2.24
C ILE A 690 30.31 -11.99 0.93
N LEU A 691 29.25 -12.78 0.97
CA LEU A 691 28.56 -13.29 -0.20
C LEU A 691 27.60 -12.26 -0.80
N PRO A 692 27.47 -12.16 -2.12
CA PRO A 692 26.41 -11.41 -2.77
C PRO A 692 25.02 -12.04 -2.51
N GLY A 693 23.97 -11.28 -2.75
CA GLY A 693 22.58 -11.73 -2.53
C GLY A 693 22.15 -11.73 -1.07
N PRO A 694 20.93 -12.23 -0.80
CA PRO A 694 20.25 -11.99 0.48
C PRO A 694 20.76 -12.86 1.64
N PHE A 695 21.63 -13.84 1.44
CA PHE A 695 22.06 -14.78 2.48
C PHE A 695 23.53 -14.57 2.90
N ALA A 696 23.79 -14.62 4.18
CA ALA A 696 25.14 -14.57 4.73
C ALA A 696 25.93 -15.85 4.48
N GLU A 697 25.25 -16.98 4.40
CA GLU A 697 25.79 -18.30 4.12
C GLU A 697 24.94 -19.01 3.05
N LYS A 698 25.49 -20.03 2.41
CA LYS A 698 24.73 -20.86 1.47
C LYS A 698 23.50 -21.45 2.17
N PRO A 699 22.27 -21.20 1.66
CA PRO A 699 21.05 -21.76 2.25
C PRO A 699 21.07 -23.29 2.20
N CYS A 700 20.52 -23.95 3.23
CA CYS A 700 20.35 -25.39 3.22
C CYS A 700 19.22 -25.80 2.26
N GLU A 701 19.28 -27.07 1.81
CA GLU A 701 18.16 -27.63 1.04
C GLU A 701 16.87 -27.61 1.88
N GLY A 702 15.79 -27.12 1.31
CA GLY A 702 14.53 -26.97 2.01
C GLY A 702 14.51 -25.82 3.03
N GLN A 703 15.31 -24.79 2.82
CA GLN A 703 15.36 -23.60 3.69
C GLN A 703 13.99 -22.89 3.77
N LYS A 704 13.43 -22.79 4.97
CA LYS A 704 12.21 -22.01 5.20
C LYS A 704 12.51 -20.52 5.08
N LEU A 705 11.69 -19.82 4.30
CA LEU A 705 11.87 -18.39 4.05
C LEU A 705 10.98 -17.50 4.94
N TRP A 706 9.90 -18.07 5.53
CA TRP A 706 8.93 -17.26 6.30
C TRP A 706 8.23 -18.07 7.40
#